data_b25a7cdf6809c511e7bb0755a55ce700
#
_entry.id   b25a7cdf6809c511e7bb0755a55ce700
#
_cell.length_a   1.000
_cell.length_b   1.000
_cell.length_c   1.000
_cell.angle_alpha   90.00
_cell.angle_beta   90.00
_cell.angle_gamma   90.00
#
_symmetry.space_group_name_H-M   'P 1'
#
loop_
_entity.id
_entity.type
_entity.pdbx_description
1 polymer ?
#
loop_
_entity_poly.entity_id
_entity_poly.type
_entity_poly.pdbx_seq_one_letter_code
_entity_poly.pdbx_strand_id
1 'polypeptide(L)'
;MLHPTFNDRFERALVAEGLITADQLSKARKITEQLNGSGNLGDVLVDMNWISGPRLSEFISKQHRQLRIGEILLSKLLISEHDLSVALEIQRTTPKPKRIGEILVEKGLVEERHIIEALGEKFRLKVIDPDISQIDTNLFAPVSVKYLRRQAILPLKIEDGRLQLLIADPTSTPFAEEIERIFKCPLELALSTRPVILQTLDLVDSLIQSKEAGISDYQKVKYHSLETQPTAATDDRVTQLVDQLIRSAIEEGASDVHLEPLANKLRIRFRIDGVLVHKMDFPREYTPRVVSRIKILADADVAERRKHQDGRIFVKTDKEEIDIRASFYATVFGENVVLRILNKASLISLEELGFAPNILKIYTEEVLGVPSGITLITGPTGSGKTTTLYSSIDYCNDPSVKIITCEDPVEYVIDGISQCSINEKIGLTFNETLRSIVRQDPDIIVIGEIRDRFSADVAVQSALTGHKVFATFHTEDSVGALVRLINMEIETSLIASTIGAVLGQRLVRKVCSSCRQLHQPDDKVLRRFGLLRDDLKGFTLWRGKGCGSCNFTGYRGRVSIYELLVPNNEVRDAILLKRTMQEIREITLDSCNLCTMQEDGMVKALKGITTLEEVLENAPRVFHRRPLDTLLKLVG
;
A
#
# COMPACT_ATOMS: atom_id res chain seq x y z
N MET A 1 -12.86 -5.14 41.37
CA MET A 1 -12.69 -5.24 42.84
C MET A 1 -12.08 -3.94 43.33
N LEU A 2 -12.67 -3.30 44.38
CA LEU A 2 -12.06 -2.14 45.01
C LEU A 2 -10.99 -2.61 46.01
N HIS A 3 -9.88 -1.86 46.14
CA HIS A 3 -8.79 -2.19 47.07
C HIS A 3 -9.29 -2.23 48.54
N PRO A 4 -8.79 -3.11 49.44
CA PRO A 4 -9.31 -3.28 50.82
C PRO A 4 -9.41 -2.01 51.63
N THR A 5 -8.42 -1.12 51.57
CA THR A 5 -8.44 0.18 52.29
C THR A 5 -9.42 1.19 51.69
N PHE A 6 -9.72 1.09 50.39
CA PHE A 6 -10.71 1.90 49.70
C PHE A 6 -12.13 1.36 50.03
N ASN A 7 -12.29 0.05 50.12
CA ASN A 7 -13.54 -0.57 50.51
C ASN A 7 -14.04 -0.06 51.87
N ASP A 8 -13.22 0.00 52.91
CA ASP A 8 -13.61 0.45 54.22
C ASP A 8 -14.08 1.92 54.26
N ARG A 9 -13.40 2.79 53.51
CA ARG A 9 -13.77 4.22 53.39
C ARG A 9 -15.03 4.41 52.57
N PHE A 10 -15.14 3.70 51.46
CA PHE A 10 -16.27 3.69 50.54
C PHE A 10 -17.53 3.17 51.22
N GLU A 11 -17.43 2.06 51.96
CA GLU A 11 -18.50 1.45 52.71
C GLU A 11 -19.02 2.36 53.84
N ARG A 12 -18.12 3.01 54.60
CA ARG A 12 -18.51 4.01 55.60
C ARG A 12 -19.21 5.22 54.97
N ALA A 13 -18.78 5.66 53.81
CA ALA A 13 -19.41 6.76 53.11
C ALA A 13 -20.81 6.42 52.58
N LEU A 14 -21.03 5.19 52.07
CA LEU A 14 -22.37 4.70 51.67
C LEU A 14 -23.38 4.74 52.83
N VAL A 15 -22.95 4.37 54.02
CA VAL A 15 -23.79 4.42 55.23
C VAL A 15 -23.95 5.84 55.74
N ALA A 16 -22.89 6.65 55.74
CA ALA A 16 -22.89 8.04 56.19
C ALA A 16 -23.79 8.96 55.35
N GLU A 17 -23.84 8.74 54.01
CA GLU A 17 -24.75 9.44 53.12
C GLU A 17 -26.19 8.85 53.09
N GLY A 18 -26.45 7.81 53.88
CA GLY A 18 -27.77 7.22 54.00
C GLY A 18 -28.25 6.43 52.78
N LEU A 19 -27.33 6.01 51.92
CA LEU A 19 -27.64 5.26 50.70
C LEU A 19 -27.97 3.80 51.01
N ILE A 20 -27.33 3.24 52.03
CA ILE A 20 -27.62 1.91 52.61
C ILE A 20 -27.53 1.97 54.12
N THR A 21 -28.16 1.00 54.81
CA THR A 21 -28.04 0.84 56.27
C THR A 21 -26.83 0.00 56.66
N ALA A 22 -26.36 0.11 57.91
CA ALA A 22 -25.26 -0.71 58.41
C ALA A 22 -25.58 -2.23 58.37
N ASP A 23 -26.83 -2.59 58.53
CA ASP A 23 -27.30 -3.99 58.43
C ASP A 23 -27.24 -4.50 56.97
N GLN A 24 -27.64 -3.67 56.01
CA GLN A 24 -27.51 -3.98 54.57
C GLN A 24 -26.05 -4.14 54.15
N LEU A 25 -25.16 -3.28 54.65
CA LEU A 25 -23.72 -3.39 54.39
C LEU A 25 -23.14 -4.69 54.94
N SER A 26 -23.50 -5.05 56.18
CA SER A 26 -23.06 -6.30 56.81
C SER A 26 -23.52 -7.54 56.04
N LYS A 27 -24.76 -7.54 55.52
CA LYS A 27 -25.31 -8.63 54.69
C LYS A 27 -24.61 -8.69 53.33
N ALA A 28 -24.35 -7.53 52.68
CA ALA A 28 -23.64 -7.47 51.41
C ALA A 28 -22.21 -8.02 51.53
N ARG A 29 -21.48 -7.70 52.60
CA ARG A 29 -20.16 -8.27 52.89
C ARG A 29 -20.17 -9.80 52.96
N LYS A 30 -21.12 -10.37 53.72
CA LYS A 30 -21.24 -11.82 53.81
C LYS A 30 -21.52 -12.50 52.48
N ILE A 31 -22.35 -11.89 51.63
CA ILE A 31 -22.66 -12.40 50.29
C ILE A 31 -21.41 -12.31 49.40
N THR A 32 -20.68 -11.19 49.42
CA THR A 32 -19.44 -11.01 48.66
C THR A 32 -18.37 -12.02 49.08
N GLU A 33 -18.22 -12.31 50.38
CA GLU A 33 -17.31 -13.32 50.91
C GLU A 33 -17.68 -14.74 50.45
N GLN A 34 -18.99 -15.07 50.39
CA GLN A 34 -19.49 -16.36 49.92
C GLN A 34 -19.30 -16.62 48.43
N LEU A 35 -19.19 -15.55 47.64
CA LEU A 35 -18.93 -15.61 46.18
C LEU A 35 -17.45 -15.82 45.82
N ASN A 36 -16.58 -16.15 46.78
CA ASN A 36 -15.15 -16.48 46.59
C ASN A 36 -14.40 -15.46 45.68
N GLY A 37 -14.67 -14.16 45.82
CA GLY A 37 -13.98 -13.12 45.09
C GLY A 37 -14.44 -12.88 43.64
N SER A 38 -15.51 -13.54 43.18
CA SER A 38 -16.08 -13.34 41.84
C SER A 38 -17.17 -12.25 41.78
N GLY A 39 -17.58 -11.66 42.93
CA GLY A 39 -18.57 -10.58 43.00
C GLY A 39 -17.99 -9.30 43.59
N ASN A 40 -18.40 -8.13 43.02
CA ASN A 40 -18.09 -6.81 43.55
C ASN A 40 -19.19 -6.37 44.50
N LEU A 41 -18.86 -5.74 45.67
CA LEU A 41 -19.83 -5.24 46.61
C LEU A 41 -20.91 -4.35 45.98
N GLY A 42 -20.49 -3.50 44.99
CA GLY A 42 -21.39 -2.63 44.24
C GLY A 42 -22.44 -3.41 43.44
N ASP A 43 -22.03 -4.48 42.80
CA ASP A 43 -22.94 -5.35 42.04
C ASP A 43 -23.95 -6.04 42.98
N VAL A 44 -23.49 -6.55 44.12
CA VAL A 44 -24.36 -7.16 45.15
C VAL A 44 -25.39 -6.15 45.65
N LEU A 45 -25.02 -4.89 45.90
CA LEU A 45 -25.93 -3.84 46.34
C LEU A 45 -27.00 -3.50 45.31
N VAL A 46 -26.65 -3.56 44.02
CA VAL A 46 -27.58 -3.31 42.90
C VAL A 46 -28.48 -4.53 42.67
N ASP A 47 -27.94 -5.74 42.69
CA ASP A 47 -28.68 -7.00 42.50
C ASP A 47 -29.70 -7.23 43.61
N MET A 48 -29.37 -6.81 44.82
CA MET A 48 -30.30 -6.87 45.98
C MET A 48 -31.33 -5.72 46.00
N ASN A 49 -31.31 -4.85 44.95
CA ASN A 49 -32.17 -3.65 44.85
C ASN A 49 -32.07 -2.68 46.06
N TRP A 50 -30.94 -2.65 46.77
CA TRP A 50 -30.74 -1.74 47.91
C TRP A 50 -30.29 -0.36 47.45
N ILE A 51 -29.66 -0.27 46.26
CA ILE A 51 -29.32 0.97 45.58
C ILE A 51 -29.53 0.79 44.09
N SER A 52 -30.03 1.81 43.38
CA SER A 52 -30.13 1.74 41.93
C SER A 52 -28.75 1.99 41.26
N GLY A 53 -28.48 1.31 40.14
CA GLY A 53 -27.23 1.45 39.40
C GLY A 53 -26.84 2.92 39.09
N PRO A 54 -27.77 3.77 38.59
CA PRO A 54 -27.48 5.20 38.35
C PRO A 54 -27.07 5.94 39.63
N ARG A 55 -27.73 5.65 40.77
CA ARG A 55 -27.45 6.30 42.05
C ARG A 55 -26.12 5.87 42.66
N LEU A 56 -25.77 4.61 42.50
CA LEU A 56 -24.44 4.10 42.85
C LEU A 56 -23.33 4.73 41.98
N SER A 57 -23.55 4.84 40.68
CA SER A 57 -22.63 5.46 39.74
C SER A 57 -22.40 6.94 40.06
N GLU A 58 -23.45 7.68 40.39
CA GLU A 58 -23.36 9.09 40.83
C GLU A 58 -22.57 9.23 42.14
N PHE A 59 -22.80 8.35 43.08
CA PHE A 59 -22.08 8.32 44.37
C PHE A 59 -20.58 8.02 44.14
N ILE A 60 -20.25 7.02 43.34
CA ILE A 60 -18.86 6.69 43.00
C ILE A 60 -18.17 7.91 42.35
N SER A 61 -18.81 8.56 41.38
CA SER A 61 -18.30 9.74 40.73
C SER A 61 -18.10 10.92 41.69
N LYS A 62 -18.95 11.07 42.71
CA LYS A 62 -18.82 12.08 43.76
C LYS A 62 -17.64 11.79 44.70
N GLN A 63 -17.39 10.53 45.03
CA GLN A 63 -16.24 10.12 45.83
C GLN A 63 -14.93 10.30 45.08
N HIS A 64 -14.84 9.93 43.79
CA HIS A 64 -13.65 10.09 42.99
C HIS A 64 -13.14 11.53 42.89
N ARG A 65 -14.04 12.53 42.97
CA ARG A 65 -13.65 13.95 42.96
C ARG A 65 -12.81 14.39 44.17
N GLN A 66 -12.99 13.76 45.29
CA GLN A 66 -12.25 14.06 46.53
C GLN A 66 -10.89 13.32 46.58
N LEU A 67 -10.70 12.33 45.74
CA LEU A 67 -9.49 11.52 45.70
C LEU A 67 -8.39 12.17 44.87
N ARG A 68 -7.15 11.82 45.17
CA ARG A 68 -6.00 12.11 44.31
C ARG A 68 -5.99 11.16 43.10
N ILE A 69 -5.35 11.53 42.00
CA ILE A 69 -5.35 10.72 40.78
C ILE A 69 -4.82 9.30 41.03
N GLY A 70 -3.74 9.16 41.80
CA GLY A 70 -3.23 7.83 42.19
C GLY A 70 -4.25 6.97 42.94
N GLU A 71 -5.07 7.58 43.77
CA GLU A 71 -6.13 6.89 44.50
C GLU A 71 -7.31 6.48 43.59
N ILE A 72 -7.61 7.29 42.56
CA ILE A 72 -8.59 6.95 41.51
C ILE A 72 -8.12 5.75 40.69
N LEU A 73 -6.86 5.77 40.25
CA LEU A 73 -6.27 4.66 39.48
C LEU A 73 -6.23 3.37 40.30
N LEU A 74 -5.94 3.49 41.59
CA LEU A 74 -5.94 2.37 42.52
C LEU A 74 -7.35 1.81 42.72
N SER A 75 -8.37 2.69 42.87
CA SER A 75 -9.77 2.26 42.99
C SER A 75 -10.28 1.54 41.74
N LYS A 76 -9.73 1.87 40.56
CA LYS A 76 -10.04 1.20 39.27
C LYS A 76 -9.22 -0.07 39.05
N LEU A 77 -8.37 -0.48 39.99
CA LEU A 77 -7.45 -1.61 39.89
C LEU A 77 -6.46 -1.52 38.69
N LEU A 78 -6.16 -0.31 38.26
CA LEU A 78 -5.19 -0.05 37.19
C LEU A 78 -3.74 -0.08 37.69
N ILE A 79 -3.54 0.13 39.00
CA ILE A 79 -2.25 0.05 39.68
C ILE A 79 -2.42 -0.64 41.04
N SER A 80 -1.35 -1.19 41.61
CA SER A 80 -1.31 -1.71 43.00
C SER A 80 -0.87 -0.62 44.00
N GLU A 81 -1.07 -0.84 45.30
CA GLU A 81 -0.53 0.04 46.37
C GLU A 81 0.99 0.13 46.31
N HIS A 82 1.64 -0.97 45.96
CA HIS A 82 3.09 -1.02 45.80
C HIS A 82 3.52 -0.09 44.66
N ASP A 83 2.86 -0.15 43.51
CA ASP A 83 3.16 0.71 42.34
C ASP A 83 2.98 2.19 42.68
N LEU A 84 1.89 2.52 43.37
CA LEU A 84 1.63 3.89 43.83
C LEU A 84 2.70 4.37 44.81
N SER A 85 3.13 3.51 45.78
CA SER A 85 4.15 3.87 46.75
C SER A 85 5.51 4.10 46.08
N VAL A 86 5.92 3.26 45.14
CA VAL A 86 7.14 3.40 44.34
C VAL A 86 7.10 4.68 43.51
N ALA A 87 5.97 4.97 42.85
CA ALA A 87 5.82 6.17 42.06
C ALA A 87 5.89 7.46 42.90
N LEU A 88 5.34 7.46 44.13
CA LEU A 88 5.44 8.57 45.08
C LEU A 88 6.87 8.76 45.60
N GLU A 89 7.62 7.69 45.80
CA GLU A 89 9.03 7.76 46.22
C GLU A 89 9.90 8.34 45.11
N ILE A 90 9.69 7.90 43.84
CA ILE A 90 10.36 8.49 42.67
C ILE A 90 10.03 9.98 42.56
N GLN A 91 8.77 10.39 42.77
CA GLN A 91 8.37 11.78 42.73
C GLN A 91 9.11 12.64 43.78
N ARG A 92 9.36 12.10 44.98
CA ARG A 92 10.08 12.79 46.06
C ARG A 92 11.59 12.90 45.82
N THR A 93 12.17 11.90 45.15
CA THR A 93 13.63 11.81 44.94
C THR A 93 14.10 12.47 43.65
N THR A 94 13.18 12.77 42.73
CA THR A 94 13.53 13.39 41.43
C THR A 94 13.77 14.90 41.58
N PRO A 95 14.90 15.46 41.09
CA PRO A 95 15.28 16.86 41.24
C PRO A 95 14.31 17.87 40.58
N LYS A 96 13.61 17.44 39.53
CA LYS A 96 12.51 18.16 38.90
C LYS A 96 11.21 17.44 39.22
N PRO A 97 10.22 18.11 39.88
CA PRO A 97 8.98 17.45 40.27
C PRO A 97 8.18 17.04 39.02
N LYS A 98 8.18 15.74 38.73
CA LYS A 98 7.28 15.14 37.74
C LYS A 98 5.93 14.86 38.38
N ARG A 99 4.87 14.89 37.60
CA ARG A 99 3.54 14.51 38.07
C ARG A 99 3.43 13.00 38.24
N ILE A 100 2.64 12.55 39.20
CA ILE A 100 2.46 11.12 39.49
C ILE A 100 1.98 10.33 38.27
N GLY A 101 1.08 10.91 37.47
CA GLY A 101 0.60 10.30 36.21
C GLY A 101 1.71 10.09 35.18
N GLU A 102 2.62 11.06 35.02
CA GLU A 102 3.77 10.95 34.12
C GLU A 102 4.70 9.83 34.56
N ILE A 103 4.97 9.72 35.87
CA ILE A 103 5.83 8.66 36.41
C ILE A 103 5.21 7.28 36.19
N LEU A 104 3.89 7.14 36.41
CA LEU A 104 3.18 5.87 36.21
C LEU A 104 3.19 5.44 34.73
N VAL A 105 3.03 6.38 33.80
CA VAL A 105 3.11 6.12 32.36
C VAL A 105 4.55 5.79 31.94
N GLU A 106 5.56 6.54 32.40
CA GLU A 106 6.99 6.28 32.10
C GLU A 106 7.43 4.89 32.62
N LYS A 107 6.85 4.41 33.70
CA LYS A 107 7.11 3.06 34.22
C LYS A 107 6.31 1.96 33.51
N GLY A 108 5.43 2.32 32.56
CA GLY A 108 4.58 1.37 31.85
C GLY A 108 3.50 0.70 32.73
N LEU A 109 3.17 1.31 33.88
CA LEU A 109 2.17 0.79 34.80
C LEU A 109 0.75 1.13 34.36
N VAL A 110 0.55 2.25 33.67
CA VAL A 110 -0.73 2.69 33.09
C VAL A 110 -0.52 3.36 31.75
N GLU A 111 -1.53 3.35 30.89
CA GLU A 111 -1.55 4.12 29.64
C GLU A 111 -1.98 5.58 29.91
N GLU A 112 -1.55 6.52 29.08
CA GLU A 112 -1.92 7.95 29.19
C GLU A 112 -3.44 8.13 29.15
N ARG A 113 -4.15 7.26 28.41
CA ARG A 113 -5.62 7.25 28.33
C ARG A 113 -6.27 7.03 29.71
N HIS A 114 -5.74 6.13 30.55
CA HIS A 114 -6.25 5.91 31.89
C HIS A 114 -6.07 7.14 32.79
N ILE A 115 -4.97 7.88 32.61
CA ILE A 115 -4.74 9.14 33.32
C ILE A 115 -5.78 10.20 32.92
N ILE A 116 -6.01 10.35 31.60
CA ILE A 116 -6.99 11.32 31.08
C ILE A 116 -8.42 10.97 31.52
N GLU A 117 -8.79 9.69 31.53
CA GLU A 117 -10.09 9.24 32.03
C GLU A 117 -10.25 9.53 33.55
N ALA A 118 -9.22 9.30 34.36
CA ALA A 118 -9.21 9.65 35.78
C ALA A 118 -9.32 11.16 36.02
N LEU A 119 -8.65 11.96 35.17
CA LEU A 119 -8.78 13.43 35.18
C LEU A 119 -10.19 13.88 34.77
N GLY A 120 -10.77 13.24 33.74
CA GLY A 120 -12.14 13.51 33.30
C GLY A 120 -13.17 13.31 34.43
N GLU A 121 -13.08 12.22 35.17
CA GLU A 121 -13.93 11.96 36.34
C GLU A 121 -13.72 12.97 37.45
N LYS A 122 -12.47 13.30 37.76
CA LYS A 122 -12.13 14.25 38.81
C LYS A 122 -12.63 15.67 38.52
N PHE A 123 -12.46 16.14 37.29
CA PHE A 123 -12.78 17.53 36.90
C PHE A 123 -14.12 17.66 36.17
N ARG A 124 -14.89 16.59 35.97
CA ARG A 124 -16.16 16.55 35.21
C ARG A 124 -16.01 17.02 33.77
N LEU A 125 -14.92 16.68 33.15
CA LEU A 125 -14.67 16.99 31.75
C LEU A 125 -14.90 15.74 30.89
N LYS A 126 -15.52 15.93 29.73
CA LYS A 126 -15.67 14.84 28.75
C LYS A 126 -14.30 14.51 28.16
N VAL A 127 -14.03 13.23 27.97
CA VAL A 127 -12.86 12.76 27.22
C VAL A 127 -13.31 12.55 25.77
N ILE A 128 -12.65 13.21 24.82
CA ILE A 128 -13.02 13.20 23.39
C ILE A 128 -11.78 12.88 22.57
N ASP A 129 -11.91 11.92 21.66
CA ASP A 129 -10.95 11.68 20.59
C ASP A 129 -11.36 12.57 19.39
N PRO A 130 -10.55 13.56 18.98
CA PRO A 130 -10.94 14.52 17.95
C PRO A 130 -11.06 13.88 16.58
N ASP A 131 -12.16 14.16 15.88
CA ASP A 131 -12.35 13.82 14.48
C ASP A 131 -12.03 15.05 13.61
N ILE A 132 -11.04 14.92 12.72
CA ILE A 132 -10.60 16.01 11.83
C ILE A 132 -11.75 16.58 11.00
N SER A 133 -12.71 15.73 10.60
CA SER A 133 -13.86 16.17 9.80
C SER A 133 -14.77 17.16 10.54
N GLN A 134 -14.71 17.20 11.88
CA GLN A 134 -15.50 18.06 12.74
C GLN A 134 -14.74 19.31 13.20
N ILE A 135 -13.47 19.47 12.79
CA ILE A 135 -12.65 20.61 13.17
C ILE A 135 -12.87 21.77 12.19
N ASP A 136 -13.30 22.92 12.70
CA ASP A 136 -13.39 24.15 11.91
C ASP A 136 -12.00 24.76 11.70
N THR A 137 -11.45 24.59 10.50
CA THR A 137 -10.12 25.12 10.14
C THR A 137 -10.02 26.65 10.20
N ASN A 138 -11.14 27.39 10.18
CA ASN A 138 -11.12 28.84 10.31
C ASN A 138 -10.70 29.31 11.72
N LEU A 139 -10.83 28.43 12.73
CA LEU A 139 -10.40 28.72 14.11
C LEU A 139 -8.88 28.85 14.26
N PHE A 140 -8.11 28.45 13.26
CA PHE A 140 -6.65 28.52 13.28
C PHE A 140 -6.11 29.80 12.64
N ALA A 141 -6.96 30.63 12.02
CA ALA A 141 -6.54 31.92 11.47
C ALA A 141 -6.11 32.94 12.54
N PRO A 142 -6.82 33.11 13.69
CA PRO A 142 -6.46 34.08 14.70
C PRO A 142 -5.37 33.62 15.68
N VAL A 143 -4.95 32.32 15.63
CA VAL A 143 -4.02 31.75 16.62
C VAL A 143 -2.99 30.86 15.92
N SER A 144 -1.70 31.03 16.21
CA SER A 144 -0.66 30.23 15.56
C SER A 144 -0.67 28.77 16.04
N VAL A 145 -0.55 27.82 15.11
CA VAL A 145 -0.45 26.40 15.44
C VAL A 145 0.73 26.11 16.37
N LYS A 146 1.83 26.86 16.26
CA LYS A 146 2.98 26.76 17.18
C LYS A 146 2.61 27.09 18.64
N TYR A 147 1.72 28.05 18.86
CA TYR A 147 1.22 28.39 20.18
C TYR A 147 0.34 27.27 20.73
N LEU A 148 -0.63 26.78 19.94
CA LEU A 148 -1.51 25.69 20.30
C LEU A 148 -0.73 24.42 20.66
N ARG A 149 0.30 24.10 19.88
CA ARG A 149 1.19 22.96 20.12
C ARG A 149 1.97 23.10 21.43
N ARG A 150 2.50 24.29 21.74
CA ARG A 150 3.23 24.54 22.99
C ARG A 150 2.34 24.35 24.21
N GLN A 151 1.09 24.77 24.12
CA GLN A 151 0.10 24.64 25.20
C GLN A 151 -0.57 23.27 25.23
N ALA A 152 -0.41 22.44 24.19
CA ALA A 152 -1.11 21.17 23.97
C ALA A 152 -2.65 21.32 24.06
N ILE A 153 -3.19 22.26 23.28
CA ILE A 153 -4.61 22.58 23.18
C ILE A 153 -5.05 22.55 21.72
N LEU A 154 -6.32 22.17 21.47
CA LEU A 154 -6.87 22.04 20.12
C LEU A 154 -8.30 22.62 20.07
N PRO A 155 -8.54 23.72 19.37
CA PRO A 155 -9.89 24.21 19.11
C PRO A 155 -10.59 23.30 18.11
N LEU A 156 -11.83 22.89 18.41
CA LEU A 156 -12.62 22.01 17.54
C LEU A 156 -13.64 22.80 16.72
N LYS A 157 -14.58 23.43 17.38
CA LYS A 157 -15.70 24.16 16.78
C LYS A 157 -16.29 25.17 17.77
N ILE A 158 -17.08 26.12 17.26
CA ILE A 158 -17.93 26.98 18.09
C ILE A 158 -19.37 26.45 17.95
N GLU A 159 -19.96 26.07 19.08
CA GLU A 159 -21.33 25.56 19.17
C GLU A 159 -22.05 26.28 20.30
N ASP A 160 -23.27 26.75 20.09
CA ASP A 160 -24.06 27.52 21.03
C ASP A 160 -23.32 28.77 21.64
N GLY A 161 -22.44 29.38 20.82
CA GLY A 161 -21.66 30.56 21.23
C GLY A 161 -20.51 30.22 22.18
N ARG A 162 -20.10 28.97 22.32
CA ARG A 162 -18.96 28.50 23.12
C ARG A 162 -17.94 27.82 22.24
N LEU A 163 -16.64 28.07 22.49
CA LEU A 163 -15.56 27.39 21.84
C LEU A 163 -15.27 26.05 22.52
N GLN A 164 -15.50 24.95 21.84
CA GLN A 164 -15.10 23.64 22.31
C GLN A 164 -13.59 23.49 22.13
N LEU A 165 -12.86 23.37 23.26
CA LEU A 165 -11.40 23.32 23.31
C LEU A 165 -10.94 22.02 23.98
N LEU A 166 -10.17 21.20 23.26
CA LEU A 166 -9.49 20.05 23.84
C LEU A 166 -8.20 20.48 24.53
N ILE A 167 -7.97 19.93 25.71
CA ILE A 167 -6.79 20.19 26.53
C ILE A 167 -6.21 18.88 27.04
N ALA A 168 -4.88 18.81 27.21
CA ALA A 168 -4.21 17.65 27.76
C ALA A 168 -4.16 17.66 29.28
N ASP A 169 -4.31 18.84 29.92
CA ASP A 169 -4.15 19.01 31.35
C ASP A 169 -5.12 20.04 31.92
N PRO A 170 -6.12 19.60 32.71
CA PRO A 170 -7.10 20.51 33.32
C PRO A 170 -6.60 21.19 34.59
N THR A 171 -5.40 20.84 35.10
CA THR A 171 -4.89 21.36 36.36
C THR A 171 -4.22 22.75 36.24
N SER A 172 -3.86 23.13 35.01
CA SER A 172 -3.24 24.39 34.68
C SER A 172 -3.75 24.90 33.34
N THR A 173 -4.51 25.99 33.34
CA THR A 173 -5.12 26.59 32.15
C THR A 173 -4.71 28.06 31.96
N PRO A 174 -3.40 28.39 31.94
CA PRO A 174 -2.93 29.76 31.80
C PRO A 174 -3.32 30.41 30.47
N PHE A 175 -3.70 29.60 29.48
CA PHE A 175 -4.13 30.02 28.16
C PHE A 175 -5.61 30.41 28.08
N ALA A 176 -6.44 30.08 29.09
CA ALA A 176 -7.89 30.19 28.99
C ALA A 176 -8.35 31.65 28.72
N GLU A 177 -7.90 32.61 29.52
CA GLU A 177 -8.24 34.03 29.34
C GLU A 177 -7.76 34.59 27.99
N GLU A 178 -6.60 34.13 27.51
CA GLU A 178 -6.04 34.55 26.23
C GLU A 178 -6.87 33.99 25.05
N ILE A 179 -7.25 32.74 25.11
CA ILE A 179 -8.08 32.07 24.08
C ILE A 179 -9.49 32.68 24.05
N GLU A 180 -10.14 32.91 25.22
CA GLU A 180 -11.44 33.61 25.30
C GLU A 180 -11.38 35.02 24.71
N ARG A 181 -10.29 35.75 24.92
CA ARG A 181 -10.09 37.06 24.33
C ARG A 181 -9.92 37.02 22.81
N ILE A 182 -9.18 36.06 22.31
CA ILE A 182 -8.95 35.88 20.86
C ILE A 182 -10.26 35.52 20.14
N PHE A 183 -11.00 34.54 20.66
CA PHE A 183 -12.22 34.05 20.03
C PHE A 183 -13.49 34.80 20.43
N LYS A 184 -13.40 35.66 21.43
CA LYS A 184 -14.52 36.47 21.98
C LYS A 184 -15.74 35.65 22.40
N CYS A 185 -15.51 34.42 22.86
CA CYS A 185 -16.54 33.51 23.34
C CYS A 185 -16.02 32.66 24.52
N PRO A 186 -16.90 32.24 25.45
CA PRO A 186 -16.52 31.39 26.56
C PRO A 186 -16.08 30.00 26.08
N LEU A 187 -15.23 29.34 26.89
CA LEU A 187 -14.70 28.01 26.58
C LEU A 187 -15.60 26.90 27.12
N GLU A 188 -15.75 25.84 26.34
CA GLU A 188 -16.20 24.53 26.78
C GLU A 188 -15.01 23.57 26.70
N LEU A 189 -14.45 23.22 27.90
CA LEU A 189 -13.26 22.37 27.96
C LEU A 189 -13.62 20.90 27.86
N ALA A 190 -12.84 20.15 27.09
CA ALA A 190 -12.85 18.69 27.05
C ALA A 190 -11.42 18.16 27.09
N LEU A 191 -11.23 16.88 27.40
CA LEU A 191 -9.92 16.27 27.56
C LEU A 191 -9.58 15.37 26.38
N SER A 192 -8.31 15.37 26.02
CA SER A 192 -7.72 14.36 25.15
C SER A 192 -6.26 14.11 25.55
N THR A 193 -5.66 13.02 25.08
CA THR A 193 -4.24 12.76 25.37
C THR A 193 -3.36 13.75 24.62
N ARG A 194 -2.21 14.07 25.20
CA ARG A 194 -1.26 15.01 24.60
C ARG A 194 -0.80 14.58 23.20
N PRO A 195 -0.42 13.29 22.95
CA PRO A 195 -0.06 12.83 21.63
C PRO A 195 -1.17 13.01 20.59
N VAL A 196 -2.43 12.72 20.94
CA VAL A 196 -3.58 12.89 20.04
C VAL A 196 -3.80 14.35 19.66
N ILE A 197 -3.72 15.27 20.63
CA ILE A 197 -3.81 16.72 20.36
C ILE A 197 -2.71 17.17 19.40
N LEU A 198 -1.46 16.77 19.65
CA LEU A 198 -0.32 17.17 18.81
C LEU A 198 -0.42 16.60 17.40
N GLN A 199 -0.78 15.32 17.27
CA GLN A 199 -1.02 14.68 15.98
C GLN A 199 -2.11 15.38 15.18
N THR A 200 -3.22 15.73 15.84
CA THR A 200 -4.33 16.44 15.18
C THR A 200 -3.91 17.84 14.75
N LEU A 201 -3.11 18.55 15.56
CA LEU A 201 -2.55 19.86 15.17
C LEU A 201 -1.63 19.77 13.95
N ASP A 202 -0.82 18.71 13.84
CA ASP A 202 0.04 18.47 12.67
C ASP A 202 -0.78 18.27 11.39
N LEU A 203 -1.89 17.56 11.49
CA LEU A 203 -2.82 17.34 10.39
C LEU A 203 -3.54 18.63 9.99
N VAL A 204 -4.00 19.42 10.96
CA VAL A 204 -4.67 20.70 10.69
C VAL A 204 -3.70 21.72 10.09
N ASP A 205 -2.46 21.78 10.58
CA ASP A 205 -1.42 22.65 10.02
C ASP A 205 -1.17 22.35 8.53
N SER A 206 -1.07 21.06 8.19
CA SER A 206 -0.96 20.60 6.80
C SER A 206 -2.15 21.01 5.93
N LEU A 207 -3.38 20.98 6.48
CA LEU A 207 -4.60 21.40 5.79
C LEU A 207 -4.65 22.93 5.56
N ILE A 208 -4.15 23.73 6.49
CA ILE A 208 -4.13 25.20 6.39
C ILE A 208 -3.09 25.67 5.36
N GLN A 209 -1.85 25.16 5.46
CA GLN A 209 -0.77 25.51 4.53
C GLN A 209 -1.13 25.19 3.08
N SER A 210 -1.98 24.19 2.87
CA SER A 210 -2.44 23.80 1.56
C SER A 210 -3.55 24.68 0.99
N LYS A 211 -4.36 25.34 1.82
CA LYS A 211 -5.37 26.33 1.37
C LYS A 211 -4.74 27.65 0.97
N GLU A 212 -3.65 28.05 1.63
CA GLU A 212 -2.94 29.31 1.34
C GLU A 212 -2.11 29.26 0.05
N ALA A 213 -1.69 28.07 -0.40
CA ALA A 213 -0.88 27.90 -1.60
C ALA A 213 -1.66 27.94 -2.93
N GLY A 214 -3.00 28.11 -2.92
CA GLY A 214 -3.82 28.30 -4.14
C GLY A 214 -3.77 27.14 -5.14
N ILE A 215 -3.32 25.97 -4.73
CA ILE A 215 -3.21 24.79 -5.60
C ILE A 215 -4.55 24.04 -5.54
N SER A 216 -5.29 24.14 -6.65
CA SER A 216 -6.48 23.32 -6.90
C SER A 216 -6.12 21.84 -6.85
N ASP A 217 -6.98 21.05 -6.28
CA ASP A 217 -7.16 19.60 -6.15
C ASP A 217 -6.30 18.62 -6.99
N TYR A 218 -4.99 18.82 -7.10
CA TYR A 218 -4.07 17.80 -7.55
C TYR A 218 -3.27 17.26 -6.36
N GLN A 219 -3.71 16.10 -5.88
CA GLN A 219 -3.02 15.12 -5.03
C GLN A 219 -1.96 15.68 -4.07
N LYS A 220 -2.37 16.00 -2.84
CA LYS A 220 -1.44 16.19 -1.73
C LYS A 220 -0.83 14.85 -1.35
N VAL A 221 0.39 14.69 -1.79
CA VAL A 221 1.23 13.55 -1.42
C VAL A 221 1.69 13.75 0.03
N LYS A 222 1.17 12.94 0.95
CA LYS A 222 1.71 12.83 2.32
C LYS A 222 2.95 11.94 2.29
N TYR A 223 4.13 12.54 2.43
CA TYR A 223 5.37 11.79 2.59
C TYR A 223 5.53 11.36 4.05
N HIS A 224 5.72 10.07 4.28
CA HIS A 224 6.14 9.52 5.55
C HIS A 224 7.65 9.30 5.51
N SER A 225 8.40 10.10 6.29
CA SER A 225 9.82 9.84 6.52
C SER A 225 9.94 8.66 7.49
N LEU A 226 10.63 7.62 7.06
CA LEU A 226 10.97 6.49 7.91
C LEU A 226 12.19 6.90 8.76
N GLU A 227 11.97 7.64 9.85
CA GLU A 227 13.06 8.06 10.72
C GLU A 227 13.50 6.96 11.67
N THR A 228 14.82 6.81 11.79
CA THR A 228 15.51 5.97 12.76
C THR A 228 15.84 6.78 14.00
N GLN A 229 14.89 6.95 14.94
CA GLN A 229 15.25 7.25 16.35
C GLN A 229 14.17 6.69 17.30
N PRO A 230 14.55 6.01 18.40
CA PRO A 230 13.64 5.36 19.30
C PRO A 230 13.09 6.37 20.33
N THR A 231 11.79 6.59 20.33
CA THR A 231 11.08 7.23 21.45
C THR A 231 9.91 6.36 21.91
N ALA A 232 9.86 6.17 23.18
CA ALA A 232 9.26 5.17 24.04
C ALA A 232 7.78 4.83 23.88
N ALA A 233 7.52 3.53 24.04
CA ALA A 233 6.38 2.83 24.65
C ALA A 233 5.19 2.38 23.76
N THR A 234 5.09 1.07 23.59
CA THR A 234 3.99 0.15 23.22
C THR A 234 3.25 0.29 21.89
N ASP A 235 2.83 1.45 21.44
CA ASP A 235 2.33 1.68 20.07
C ASP A 235 3.51 1.77 19.07
N ASP A 236 4.66 2.10 19.58
CA ASP A 236 5.94 2.20 18.89
C ASP A 236 6.37 0.87 18.24
N ARG A 237 6.11 -0.29 18.89
CA ARG A 237 6.54 -1.60 18.36
C ARG A 237 5.82 -2.00 17.07
N VAL A 238 4.52 -1.74 16.95
CA VAL A 238 3.75 -2.05 15.74
C VAL A 238 4.09 -1.06 14.64
N THR A 239 4.28 0.20 14.98
CA THR A 239 4.72 1.24 14.04
C THR A 239 6.10 0.90 13.49
N GLN A 240 7.08 0.62 14.34
CA GLN A 240 8.43 0.20 13.94
C GLN A 240 8.40 -1.09 13.09
N LEU A 241 7.56 -2.04 13.46
CA LEU A 241 7.40 -3.29 12.72
C LEU A 241 6.88 -3.06 11.29
N VAL A 242 5.86 -2.23 11.12
CA VAL A 242 5.31 -1.90 9.78
C VAL A 242 6.34 -1.12 8.97
N ASP A 243 7.02 -0.15 9.58
CA ASP A 243 8.05 0.64 8.91
C ASP A 243 9.25 -0.24 8.49
N GLN A 244 9.71 -1.16 9.37
CA GLN A 244 10.76 -2.14 9.03
C GLN A 244 10.32 -3.10 7.94
N LEU A 245 9.04 -3.55 7.96
CA LEU A 245 8.49 -4.43 6.93
C LEU A 245 8.52 -3.76 5.56
N ILE A 246 8.11 -2.49 5.47
CA ILE A 246 8.13 -1.72 4.22
C ILE A 246 9.57 -1.49 3.75
N ARG A 247 10.49 -1.10 4.64
CA ARG A 247 11.91 -0.93 4.32
C ARG A 247 12.53 -2.21 3.77
N SER A 248 12.35 -3.32 4.49
CA SER A 248 12.88 -4.63 4.07
C SER A 248 12.33 -5.05 2.72
N ALA A 249 11.05 -4.79 2.44
CA ALA A 249 10.45 -5.09 1.15
C ALA A 249 11.06 -4.26 0.01
N ILE A 250 11.33 -2.98 0.25
CA ILE A 250 12.00 -2.09 -0.70
C ILE A 250 13.44 -2.54 -0.95
N GLU A 251 14.22 -2.79 0.10
CA GLU A 251 15.62 -3.23 0.02
C GLU A 251 15.78 -4.57 -0.71
N GLU A 252 14.84 -5.48 -0.51
CA GLU A 252 14.83 -6.78 -1.19
C GLU A 252 14.25 -6.74 -2.61
N GLY A 253 13.79 -5.57 -3.07
CA GLY A 253 13.21 -5.40 -4.41
C GLY A 253 11.87 -6.11 -4.58
N ALA A 254 11.07 -6.20 -3.53
CA ALA A 254 9.73 -6.77 -3.61
C ALA A 254 8.81 -5.87 -4.45
N SER A 255 8.00 -6.47 -5.31
CA SER A 255 6.93 -5.77 -6.03
C SER A 255 5.67 -5.62 -5.19
N ASP A 256 5.37 -6.62 -4.36
CA ASP A 256 4.18 -6.61 -3.50
C ASP A 256 4.51 -7.23 -2.13
N VAL A 257 3.90 -6.67 -1.08
CA VAL A 257 3.89 -7.21 0.28
C VAL A 257 2.49 -7.74 0.58
N HIS A 258 2.39 -9.00 0.94
CA HIS A 258 1.14 -9.64 1.31
C HIS A 258 1.10 -9.86 2.81
N LEU A 259 0.08 -9.31 3.47
CA LEU A 259 -0.23 -9.52 4.88
C LEU A 259 -1.54 -10.33 4.95
N GLU A 260 -1.45 -11.59 5.30
CA GLU A 260 -2.54 -12.55 5.19
C GLU A 260 -2.97 -13.06 6.57
N PRO A 261 -4.12 -12.61 7.11
CA PRO A 261 -4.69 -13.16 8.32
C PRO A 261 -5.12 -14.61 8.10
N LEU A 262 -4.65 -15.49 8.96
CA LEU A 262 -5.04 -16.91 9.01
C LEU A 262 -5.71 -17.21 10.36
N ALA A 263 -6.17 -18.45 10.54
CA ALA A 263 -6.88 -18.86 11.76
C ALA A 263 -6.09 -18.58 13.05
N ASN A 264 -4.77 -18.76 13.04
CA ASN A 264 -3.90 -18.67 14.23
C ASN A 264 -2.74 -17.68 14.10
N LYS A 265 -2.55 -17.03 12.92
CA LYS A 265 -1.41 -16.16 12.67
C LYS A 265 -1.70 -15.12 11.59
N LEU A 266 -0.87 -14.08 11.54
CA LEU A 266 -0.75 -13.17 10.41
C LEU A 266 0.51 -13.57 9.63
N ARG A 267 0.34 -14.04 8.39
CA ARG A 267 1.44 -14.43 7.51
C ARG A 267 1.88 -13.25 6.66
N ILE A 268 3.19 -13.05 6.58
CA ILE A 268 3.81 -12.04 5.71
C ILE A 268 4.58 -12.73 4.59
N ARG A 269 4.26 -12.36 3.34
CA ARG A 269 4.97 -12.82 2.15
C ARG A 269 5.35 -11.63 1.27
N PHE A 270 6.52 -11.69 0.67
CA PHE A 270 6.97 -10.74 -0.33
C PHE A 270 6.90 -11.37 -1.71
N ARG A 271 6.44 -10.63 -2.70
CA ARG A 271 6.58 -11.02 -4.09
C ARG A 271 7.88 -10.46 -4.63
N ILE A 272 8.87 -11.32 -4.83
CA ILE A 272 10.20 -10.98 -5.34
C ILE A 272 10.38 -11.72 -6.66
N ASP A 273 10.76 -11.01 -7.71
CA ASP A 273 10.92 -11.57 -9.06
C ASP A 273 9.70 -12.39 -9.53
N GLY A 274 8.48 -11.96 -9.17
CA GLY A 274 7.23 -12.62 -9.53
C GLY A 274 6.78 -13.75 -8.59
N VAL A 275 7.66 -14.26 -7.70
CA VAL A 275 7.39 -15.39 -6.79
C VAL A 275 7.09 -14.91 -5.38
N LEU A 276 6.09 -15.52 -4.72
CA LEU A 276 5.79 -15.26 -3.32
C LEU A 276 6.75 -16.01 -2.40
N VAL A 277 7.57 -15.24 -1.67
CA VAL A 277 8.53 -15.75 -0.68
C VAL A 277 7.97 -15.50 0.71
N HIS A 278 7.90 -16.55 1.54
CA HIS A 278 7.53 -16.43 2.94
C HIS A 278 8.62 -15.67 3.70
N LYS A 279 8.23 -14.66 4.49
CA LYS A 279 9.15 -13.85 5.29
C LYS A 279 9.05 -14.15 6.77
N MET A 280 7.85 -14.01 7.32
CA MET A 280 7.61 -14.23 8.75
C MET A 280 6.14 -14.47 9.03
N ASP A 281 5.87 -14.99 10.22
CA ASP A 281 4.53 -15.12 10.78
C ASP A 281 4.47 -14.36 12.11
N PHE A 282 3.38 -13.62 12.34
CA PHE A 282 3.10 -12.97 13.62
C PHE A 282 1.92 -13.64 14.31
N PRO A 283 1.83 -13.58 15.66
CA PRO A 283 0.63 -13.97 16.37
C PRO A 283 -0.59 -13.20 15.84
N ARG A 284 -1.74 -13.87 15.77
CA ARG A 284 -2.99 -13.29 15.23
C ARG A 284 -3.39 -11.97 15.90
N GLU A 285 -3.03 -11.80 17.15
CA GLU A 285 -3.31 -10.60 17.98
C GLU A 285 -2.76 -9.30 17.36
N TYR A 286 -1.68 -9.41 16.58
CA TYR A 286 -1.08 -8.26 15.88
C TYR A 286 -1.89 -7.80 14.66
N THR A 287 -2.73 -8.66 14.09
CA THR A 287 -3.46 -8.36 12.84
C THR A 287 -4.23 -7.04 12.89
N PRO A 288 -5.11 -6.77 13.90
CA PRO A 288 -5.89 -5.54 13.90
C PRO A 288 -5.02 -4.29 14.00
N ARG A 289 -3.93 -4.35 14.77
CA ARG A 289 -3.02 -3.21 14.99
C ARG A 289 -2.18 -2.92 13.75
N VAL A 290 -1.62 -3.96 13.12
CA VAL A 290 -0.83 -3.84 11.88
C VAL A 290 -1.70 -3.29 10.75
N VAL A 291 -2.91 -3.82 10.56
CA VAL A 291 -3.84 -3.35 9.53
C VAL A 291 -4.26 -1.91 9.79
N SER A 292 -4.59 -1.55 11.04
CA SER A 292 -4.94 -0.18 11.41
C SER A 292 -3.79 0.79 11.12
N ARG A 293 -2.54 0.43 11.43
CA ARG A 293 -1.36 1.25 11.11
C ARG A 293 -1.20 1.45 9.61
N ILE A 294 -1.36 0.40 8.81
CA ILE A 294 -1.26 0.51 7.34
C ILE A 294 -2.40 1.37 6.80
N LYS A 295 -3.63 1.26 7.32
CA LYS A 295 -4.75 2.12 6.94
C LYS A 295 -4.48 3.60 7.22
N ILE A 296 -3.90 3.91 8.38
CA ILE A 296 -3.48 5.29 8.72
C ILE A 296 -2.46 5.80 7.70
N LEU A 297 -1.46 4.98 7.36
CA LEU A 297 -0.46 5.36 6.35
C LEU A 297 -1.06 5.53 4.95
N ALA A 298 -2.08 4.73 4.63
CA ALA A 298 -2.75 4.70 3.33
C ALA A 298 -3.92 5.67 3.18
N ASP A 299 -4.22 6.46 4.22
CA ASP A 299 -5.39 7.38 4.30
C ASP A 299 -6.73 6.66 4.09
N ALA A 300 -6.83 5.40 4.59
CA ALA A 300 -8.02 4.56 4.53
C ALA A 300 -8.79 4.63 5.86
N ASP A 301 -10.09 4.28 5.82
CA ASP A 301 -10.95 4.28 7.01
C ASP A 301 -10.56 3.13 7.97
N VAL A 302 -10.04 3.49 9.14
CA VAL A 302 -9.61 2.55 10.18
C VAL A 302 -10.78 1.86 10.87
N ALA A 303 -11.94 2.53 10.95
CA ALA A 303 -13.13 2.04 11.63
C ALA A 303 -13.89 1.00 10.80
N GLU A 304 -13.92 1.17 9.47
CA GLU A 304 -14.58 0.22 8.57
C GLU A 304 -13.69 -0.99 8.27
N ARG A 305 -14.15 -2.18 8.63
CA ARG A 305 -13.42 -3.46 8.49
C ARG A 305 -14.15 -4.51 7.65
N ARG A 306 -15.36 -4.19 7.20
CA ARG A 306 -16.26 -5.11 6.49
C ARG A 306 -16.28 -4.86 4.99
N LYS A 307 -15.75 -3.72 4.54
CA LYS A 307 -15.70 -3.31 3.13
C LYS A 307 -14.27 -3.34 2.62
N HIS A 308 -14.13 -3.61 1.33
CA HIS A 308 -12.85 -3.45 0.64
C HIS A 308 -12.51 -1.97 0.55
N GLN A 309 -11.22 -1.66 0.68
CA GLN A 309 -10.73 -0.29 0.61
C GLN A 309 -9.40 -0.27 -0.14
N ASP A 310 -9.11 0.84 -0.76
CA ASP A 310 -7.83 1.10 -1.39
C ASP A 310 -7.28 2.43 -0.87
N GLY A 311 -5.95 2.54 -0.83
CA GLY A 311 -5.27 3.74 -0.37
C GLY A 311 -3.87 3.86 -0.97
N ARG A 312 -3.17 4.96 -0.66
CA ARG A 312 -1.80 5.20 -1.12
C ARG A 312 -0.90 5.62 0.04
N ILE A 313 0.31 5.11 0.04
CA ILE A 313 1.34 5.44 1.02
C ILE A 313 2.53 6.00 0.26
N PHE A 314 3.02 7.16 0.65
CA PHE A 314 4.22 7.76 0.08
C PHE A 314 5.35 7.66 1.11
N VAL A 315 6.41 7.00 0.71
CA VAL A 315 7.59 6.77 1.56
C VAL A 315 8.77 7.51 0.97
N LYS A 316 9.42 8.35 1.79
CA LYS A 316 10.67 8.98 1.43
C LYS A 316 11.83 8.17 2.00
N THR A 317 12.68 7.67 1.11
CA THR A 317 13.96 7.05 1.48
C THR A 317 15.09 8.06 1.24
N ASP A 318 16.31 7.76 1.70
CA ASP A 318 17.49 8.61 1.46
C ASP A 318 17.84 8.76 -0.03
N LYS A 319 17.33 7.87 -0.88
CA LYS A 319 17.65 7.82 -2.31
C LYS A 319 16.51 8.29 -3.20
N GLU A 320 15.27 8.02 -2.81
CA GLU A 320 14.11 8.24 -3.69
C GLU A 320 12.79 8.29 -2.91
N GLU A 321 11.77 8.79 -3.57
CA GLU A 321 10.38 8.76 -3.10
C GLU A 321 9.66 7.59 -3.75
N ILE A 322 9.02 6.76 -2.92
CA ILE A 322 8.35 5.52 -3.33
C ILE A 322 6.85 5.67 -3.11
N ASP A 323 6.06 5.44 -4.14
CA ASP A 323 4.60 5.32 -4.08
C ASP A 323 4.22 3.86 -3.81
N ILE A 324 3.38 3.61 -2.81
CA ILE A 324 2.89 2.28 -2.46
C ILE A 324 1.36 2.31 -2.51
N ARG A 325 0.77 1.48 -3.35
CA ARG A 325 -0.69 1.27 -3.37
C ARG A 325 -1.06 0.19 -2.37
N ALA A 326 -1.95 0.52 -1.45
CA ALA A 326 -2.47 -0.40 -0.45
C ALA A 326 -3.89 -0.83 -0.83
N SER A 327 -4.14 -2.13 -0.84
CA SER A 327 -5.48 -2.70 -1.03
C SER A 327 -5.87 -3.55 0.16
N PHE A 328 -7.06 -3.30 0.72
CA PHE A 328 -7.61 -3.98 1.88
C PHE A 328 -8.80 -4.83 1.46
N TYR A 329 -8.71 -6.13 1.69
CA TYR A 329 -9.73 -7.10 1.30
C TYR A 329 -10.28 -7.82 2.54
N ALA A 330 -11.56 -7.61 2.86
CA ALA A 330 -12.20 -8.24 4.01
C ALA A 330 -12.32 -9.75 3.80
N THR A 331 -11.75 -10.54 4.72
CA THR A 331 -11.79 -12.00 4.72
C THR A 331 -12.39 -12.53 6.03
N VAL A 332 -12.65 -13.84 6.08
CA VAL A 332 -13.20 -14.53 7.27
C VAL A 332 -12.30 -14.37 8.51
N PHE A 333 -10.99 -14.28 8.33
CA PHE A 333 -10.04 -14.20 9.45
C PHE A 333 -9.56 -12.77 9.76
N GLY A 334 -10.01 -11.77 9.02
CA GLY A 334 -9.64 -10.37 9.13
C GLY A 334 -9.37 -9.76 7.76
N GLU A 335 -8.86 -8.54 7.72
CA GLU A 335 -8.56 -7.87 6.46
C GLU A 335 -7.21 -8.33 5.91
N ASN A 336 -7.23 -8.87 4.71
CA ASN A 336 -6.04 -9.15 3.92
C ASN A 336 -5.51 -7.82 3.35
N VAL A 337 -4.21 -7.58 3.42
CA VAL A 337 -3.61 -6.36 2.89
C VAL A 337 -2.56 -6.72 1.85
N VAL A 338 -2.62 -6.03 0.71
CA VAL A 338 -1.58 -6.08 -0.31
C VAL A 338 -1.03 -4.68 -0.51
N LEU A 339 0.29 -4.53 -0.31
CA LEU A 339 1.01 -3.30 -0.59
C LEU A 339 1.81 -3.49 -1.87
N ARG A 340 1.41 -2.81 -2.94
CA ARG A 340 2.16 -2.79 -4.21
C ARG A 340 3.15 -1.64 -4.20
N ILE A 341 4.43 -1.96 -4.26
CA ILE A 341 5.54 -1.02 -4.26
C ILE A 341 5.79 -0.56 -5.69
N LEU A 342 5.49 0.70 -5.95
CA LEU A 342 5.79 1.33 -7.24
C LEU A 342 7.13 2.03 -7.09
N ASN A 343 8.21 1.30 -7.33
CA ASN A 343 9.50 1.96 -7.47
C ASN A 343 9.39 2.90 -8.68
N LYS A 344 9.86 4.15 -8.53
CA LYS A 344 10.19 4.96 -9.69
C LYS A 344 11.33 4.20 -10.39
N ALA A 345 10.96 3.24 -11.26
CA ALA A 345 11.92 2.60 -12.09
C ALA A 345 12.62 3.73 -12.86
N SER A 346 13.92 3.87 -12.70
CA SER A 346 14.71 4.63 -13.65
C SER A 346 14.35 4.10 -15.03
N LEU A 347 14.03 5.00 -15.94
CA LEU A 347 13.73 4.64 -17.31
C LEU A 347 14.84 3.71 -17.80
N ILE A 348 14.47 2.49 -18.18
CA ILE A 348 15.42 1.48 -18.67
C ILE A 348 15.59 1.72 -20.16
N SER A 349 16.83 1.82 -20.65
CA SER A 349 17.08 1.97 -22.08
C SER A 349 16.66 0.72 -22.86
N LEU A 350 16.43 0.85 -24.16
CA LEU A 350 16.04 -0.29 -25.03
C LEU A 350 17.08 -1.42 -24.99
N GLU A 351 18.36 -1.07 -24.87
CA GLU A 351 19.49 -2.01 -24.82
C GLU A 351 19.47 -2.85 -23.53
N GLU A 352 19.01 -2.25 -22.43
CA GLU A 352 18.94 -2.92 -21.12
C GLU A 352 17.71 -3.82 -20.96
N LEU A 353 16.70 -3.68 -21.83
CA LEU A 353 15.48 -4.50 -21.78
C LEU A 353 15.73 -5.98 -22.05
N GLY A 354 16.90 -6.32 -22.63
CA GLY A 354 17.30 -7.68 -22.89
C GLY A 354 16.78 -8.25 -24.22
N PHE A 355 16.55 -7.40 -25.22
CA PHE A 355 16.36 -7.84 -26.59
C PHE A 355 17.60 -8.58 -27.09
N ALA A 356 17.38 -9.58 -27.93
CA ALA A 356 18.46 -10.16 -28.71
C ALA A 356 18.95 -9.15 -29.78
N PRO A 357 20.24 -9.10 -30.12
CA PRO A 357 20.80 -8.03 -30.96
C PRO A 357 20.08 -7.81 -32.29
N ASN A 358 19.79 -8.89 -33.03
CA ASN A 358 19.08 -8.78 -34.31
C ASN A 358 17.62 -8.34 -34.14
N ILE A 359 16.96 -8.79 -33.08
CA ILE A 359 15.58 -8.40 -32.77
C ILE A 359 15.52 -6.92 -32.35
N LEU A 360 16.50 -6.45 -31.57
CA LEU A 360 16.61 -5.01 -31.22
C LEU A 360 16.78 -4.17 -32.48
N LYS A 361 17.64 -4.58 -33.40
CA LYS A 361 17.86 -3.87 -34.65
C LYS A 361 16.56 -3.77 -35.47
N ILE A 362 15.84 -4.88 -35.65
CA ILE A 362 14.54 -4.86 -36.35
C ILE A 362 13.56 -3.94 -35.63
N TYR A 363 13.50 -4.01 -34.27
CA TYR A 363 12.60 -3.21 -33.49
C TYR A 363 12.89 -1.70 -33.63
N THR A 364 14.15 -1.31 -33.58
CA THR A 364 14.54 0.10 -33.73
C THR A 364 14.38 0.63 -35.15
N GLU A 365 14.81 -0.13 -36.17
CA GLU A 365 14.80 0.32 -37.55
C GLU A 365 13.42 0.19 -38.23
N GLU A 366 12.75 -0.97 -38.07
CA GLU A 366 11.52 -1.28 -38.80
C GLU A 366 10.26 -0.98 -38.02
N VAL A 367 10.32 -0.84 -36.68
CA VAL A 367 9.16 -0.55 -35.85
C VAL A 367 9.21 0.86 -35.28
N LEU A 368 10.29 1.24 -34.59
CA LEU A 368 10.39 2.58 -34.02
C LEU A 368 10.77 3.65 -35.06
N GLY A 369 11.50 3.29 -36.12
CA GLY A 369 11.91 4.19 -37.19
C GLY A 369 10.82 4.58 -38.21
N VAL A 370 9.68 3.86 -38.26
CA VAL A 370 8.59 4.18 -39.19
C VAL A 370 7.66 5.28 -38.62
N PRO A 371 7.14 6.19 -39.49
CA PRO A 371 6.38 7.36 -39.01
C PRO A 371 4.96 7.05 -38.56
N SER A 372 4.32 5.96 -38.99
CA SER A 372 2.92 5.67 -38.72
C SER A 372 2.67 4.17 -38.57
N GLY A 373 1.51 3.81 -38.03
CA GLY A 373 1.09 2.44 -37.79
C GLY A 373 0.98 2.08 -36.33
N ILE A 374 0.39 0.92 -36.04
CA ILE A 374 0.15 0.44 -34.68
C ILE A 374 1.25 -0.52 -34.25
N THR A 375 1.90 -0.25 -33.16
CA THR A 375 2.76 -1.18 -32.43
C THR A 375 2.03 -1.68 -31.19
N LEU A 376 1.70 -2.97 -31.17
CA LEU A 376 1.07 -3.62 -30.01
C LEU A 376 2.14 -4.30 -29.15
N ILE A 377 2.14 -4.03 -27.85
CA ILE A 377 2.97 -4.74 -26.86
C ILE A 377 2.04 -5.63 -26.05
N THR A 378 2.20 -6.94 -26.18
CA THR A 378 1.28 -7.90 -25.57
C THR A 378 1.95 -8.86 -24.60
N GLY A 379 1.16 -9.34 -23.66
CA GLY A 379 1.54 -10.28 -22.61
C GLY A 379 0.63 -10.18 -21.39
N PRO A 380 0.73 -11.08 -20.42
CA PRO A 380 -0.06 -11.03 -19.20
C PRO A 380 0.34 -9.86 -18.29
N THR A 381 -0.41 -9.67 -17.22
CA THR A 381 -0.03 -8.73 -16.15
C THR A 381 1.33 -9.13 -15.56
N GLY A 382 2.20 -8.13 -15.36
CA GLY A 382 3.54 -8.36 -14.83
C GLY A 382 4.58 -8.87 -15.84
N SER A 383 4.27 -8.90 -17.14
CA SER A 383 5.25 -9.29 -18.19
C SER A 383 6.22 -8.15 -18.58
N GLY A 384 6.10 -6.96 -18.00
CA GLY A 384 6.97 -5.82 -18.28
C GLY A 384 6.54 -4.93 -19.45
N LYS A 385 5.28 -5.03 -19.92
CA LYS A 385 4.76 -4.25 -21.05
C LYS A 385 4.94 -2.74 -20.87
N THR A 386 4.57 -2.21 -19.72
CA THR A 386 4.67 -0.77 -19.42
C THR A 386 6.12 -0.31 -19.49
N THR A 387 7.07 -1.09 -18.96
CA THR A 387 8.50 -0.78 -19.03
C THR A 387 8.97 -0.70 -20.50
N THR A 388 8.64 -1.71 -21.30
CA THR A 388 8.99 -1.73 -22.73
C THR A 388 8.31 -0.59 -23.51
N LEU A 389 7.03 -0.32 -23.22
CA LEU A 389 6.29 0.79 -23.80
C LEU A 389 6.98 2.13 -23.49
N TYR A 390 7.30 2.37 -22.21
CA TYR A 390 7.93 3.63 -21.78
C TYR A 390 9.34 3.78 -22.36
N SER A 391 10.15 2.72 -22.40
CA SER A 391 11.46 2.74 -23.07
C SER A 391 11.33 3.03 -24.57
N SER A 392 10.27 2.54 -25.22
CA SER A 392 10.03 2.77 -26.64
C SER A 392 9.59 4.20 -26.94
N ILE A 393 8.71 4.78 -26.11
CA ILE A 393 8.28 6.18 -26.30
C ILE A 393 9.38 7.17 -25.90
N ASP A 394 10.21 6.83 -24.93
CA ASP A 394 11.36 7.64 -24.56
C ASP A 394 12.43 7.66 -25.68
N TYR A 395 12.67 6.51 -26.32
CA TYR A 395 13.52 6.43 -27.51
C TYR A 395 13.02 7.31 -28.65
N CYS A 396 11.70 7.47 -28.79
CA CYS A 396 11.07 8.35 -29.80
C CYS A 396 10.89 9.79 -29.30
N ASN A 397 11.26 10.12 -28.08
CA ASN A 397 11.01 11.42 -27.46
C ASN A 397 12.04 12.45 -27.91
N ASP A 398 11.65 13.22 -28.89
CA ASP A 398 12.44 14.33 -29.45
C ASP A 398 11.65 15.63 -29.32
N PRO A 399 12.27 16.79 -29.09
CA PRO A 399 11.58 18.08 -29.04
C PRO A 399 10.71 18.42 -30.24
N SER A 400 10.97 17.82 -31.40
CA SER A 400 10.16 17.98 -32.61
C SER A 400 8.97 17.03 -32.71
N VAL A 401 8.79 16.10 -31.76
CA VAL A 401 7.75 15.05 -31.76
C VAL A 401 6.77 15.25 -30.63
N LYS A 402 5.48 15.35 -30.91
CA LYS A 402 4.41 15.46 -29.93
C LYS A 402 3.92 14.07 -29.50
N ILE A 403 4.28 13.65 -28.30
CA ILE A 403 3.83 12.39 -27.72
C ILE A 403 2.74 12.64 -26.68
N ILE A 404 1.60 11.97 -26.83
CA ILE A 404 0.48 12.06 -25.87
C ILE A 404 0.05 10.68 -25.44
N THR A 405 -0.22 10.50 -24.13
CA THR A 405 -0.65 9.22 -23.57
C THR A 405 -2.04 9.29 -22.92
N CYS A 406 -2.73 8.15 -22.93
CA CYS A 406 -3.97 7.89 -22.17
C CYS A 406 -3.76 6.61 -21.36
N GLU A 407 -3.66 6.72 -20.04
CA GLU A 407 -3.23 5.64 -19.14
C GLU A 407 -4.12 5.50 -17.91
N ASP A 408 -4.23 4.30 -17.34
CA ASP A 408 -5.07 4.01 -16.17
C ASP A 408 -4.31 3.20 -15.09
N PRO A 409 -3.55 3.91 -14.22
CA PRO A 409 -3.09 5.30 -14.33
C PRO A 409 -1.67 5.40 -14.93
N VAL A 410 -1.13 6.62 -15.05
CA VAL A 410 0.29 6.89 -15.31
C VAL A 410 1.13 6.29 -14.18
N GLU A 411 2.13 5.46 -14.54
CA GLU A 411 3.00 4.80 -13.54
C GLU A 411 4.12 5.72 -13.06
N TYR A 412 4.79 6.45 -13.98
CA TYR A 412 5.73 7.52 -13.68
C TYR A 412 5.78 8.55 -14.80
N VAL A 413 6.18 9.75 -14.48
CA VAL A 413 6.22 10.88 -15.42
C VAL A 413 7.49 10.81 -16.24
N ILE A 414 7.37 10.97 -17.57
CA ILE A 414 8.47 11.10 -18.51
C ILE A 414 8.52 12.54 -18.99
N ASP A 415 9.66 13.18 -18.85
CA ASP A 415 9.82 14.56 -19.29
C ASP A 415 9.65 14.69 -20.81
N GLY A 416 9.03 15.77 -21.27
CA GLY A 416 8.73 15.99 -22.69
C GLY A 416 7.47 15.30 -23.23
N ILE A 417 6.80 14.44 -22.46
CA ILE A 417 5.59 13.69 -22.86
C ILE A 417 4.34 14.23 -22.16
N SER A 418 3.26 14.41 -22.90
CA SER A 418 1.95 14.81 -22.34
C SER A 418 1.18 13.57 -21.88
N GLN A 419 1.30 13.21 -20.61
CA GLN A 419 0.69 12.01 -20.03
C GLN A 419 -0.64 12.34 -19.35
N CYS A 420 -1.73 11.65 -19.73
CA CYS A 420 -3.05 11.76 -19.12
C CYS A 420 -3.37 10.50 -18.31
N SER A 421 -3.65 10.68 -17.02
CA SER A 421 -4.10 9.62 -16.14
C SER A 421 -5.63 9.66 -15.99
N ILE A 422 -6.29 8.53 -16.20
CA ILE A 422 -7.74 8.40 -16.04
C ILE A 422 -8.15 8.65 -14.59
N ASN A 423 -9.28 9.35 -14.41
CA ASN A 423 -9.88 9.61 -13.11
C ASN A 423 -11.41 9.61 -13.22
N GLU A 424 -12.01 8.45 -13.05
CA GLU A 424 -13.47 8.28 -13.18
C GLU A 424 -14.25 9.07 -12.13
N LYS A 425 -13.66 9.39 -10.98
CA LYS A 425 -14.32 10.16 -9.91
C LYS A 425 -14.71 11.58 -10.33
N ILE A 426 -13.97 12.16 -11.27
CA ILE A 426 -14.24 13.50 -11.85
C ILE A 426 -14.80 13.42 -13.26
N GLY A 427 -15.18 12.23 -13.74
CA GLY A 427 -15.72 12.01 -15.09
C GLY A 427 -14.66 11.93 -16.19
N LEU A 428 -13.37 11.96 -15.87
CA LEU A 428 -12.30 11.79 -16.85
C LEU A 428 -12.13 10.30 -17.16
N THR A 429 -12.94 9.83 -18.11
CA THR A 429 -12.98 8.42 -18.52
C THR A 429 -12.00 8.14 -19.66
N PHE A 430 -11.65 6.85 -19.82
CA PHE A 430 -10.78 6.40 -20.89
C PHE A 430 -11.29 6.81 -22.29
N ASN A 431 -12.60 6.59 -22.52
CA ASN A 431 -13.24 6.91 -23.79
C ASN A 431 -13.27 8.41 -24.10
N GLU A 432 -13.48 9.26 -23.09
CA GLU A 432 -13.47 10.71 -23.25
C GLU A 432 -12.05 11.22 -23.56
N THR A 433 -11.06 10.71 -22.85
CA THR A 433 -9.64 11.04 -23.09
C THR A 433 -9.23 10.63 -24.51
N LEU A 434 -9.57 9.43 -24.97
CA LEU A 434 -9.26 8.98 -26.34
C LEU A 434 -9.92 9.83 -27.42
N ARG A 435 -11.16 10.32 -27.19
CA ARG A 435 -11.80 11.26 -28.14
C ARG A 435 -11.09 12.61 -28.19
N SER A 436 -10.46 13.01 -27.12
CA SER A 436 -9.79 14.31 -27.00
C SER A 436 -8.36 14.27 -27.53
N ILE A 437 -7.65 13.15 -27.40
CA ILE A 437 -6.23 13.00 -27.72
C ILE A 437 -5.95 13.31 -29.21
N VAL A 438 -6.82 12.87 -30.11
CA VAL A 438 -6.68 13.08 -31.58
C VAL A 438 -6.82 14.54 -32.01
N ARG A 439 -7.30 15.42 -31.13
CA ARG A 439 -7.45 16.87 -31.38
C ARG A 439 -6.30 17.69 -30.80
N GLN A 440 -5.28 17.03 -30.27
CA GLN A 440 -4.14 17.67 -29.62
C GLN A 440 -2.91 17.77 -30.53
N ASP A 441 -3.07 17.56 -31.84
CA ASP A 441 -2.00 17.57 -32.84
C ASP A 441 -0.83 16.63 -32.46
N PRO A 442 -1.12 15.34 -32.17
CA PRO A 442 -0.09 14.39 -31.79
C PRO A 442 0.62 13.79 -33.00
N ASP A 443 1.92 13.51 -32.88
CA ASP A 443 2.66 12.63 -33.81
C ASP A 443 2.59 11.19 -33.32
N ILE A 444 2.69 10.99 -31.99
CA ILE A 444 2.66 9.67 -31.35
C ILE A 444 1.54 9.64 -30.31
N ILE A 445 0.69 8.64 -30.42
CA ILE A 445 -0.40 8.38 -29.48
C ILE A 445 -0.11 7.09 -28.71
N VAL A 446 -0.21 7.17 -27.39
CA VAL A 446 -0.06 6.00 -26.52
C VAL A 446 -1.40 5.67 -25.86
N ILE A 447 -1.88 4.47 -26.13
CA ILE A 447 -3.08 3.91 -25.51
C ILE A 447 -2.63 2.88 -24.47
N GLY A 448 -2.76 3.22 -23.19
CA GLY A 448 -2.27 2.40 -22.08
C GLY A 448 -2.64 0.93 -22.23
N GLU A 449 -3.91 0.65 -22.57
CA GLU A 449 -4.35 -0.68 -22.96
C GLU A 449 -5.60 -0.65 -23.86
N ILE A 450 -5.71 -1.62 -24.77
CA ILE A 450 -6.91 -1.86 -25.57
C ILE A 450 -7.76 -2.90 -24.84
N ARG A 451 -8.91 -2.47 -24.27
CA ARG A 451 -9.85 -3.33 -23.53
C ARG A 451 -11.06 -3.73 -24.36
N ASP A 452 -11.52 -2.85 -25.22
CA ASP A 452 -12.79 -2.94 -25.94
C ASP A 452 -12.67 -2.51 -27.41
N ARG A 453 -13.76 -2.69 -28.15
CA ARG A 453 -13.85 -2.31 -29.55
C ARG A 453 -13.58 -0.81 -29.74
N PHE A 454 -14.09 0.06 -28.86
CA PHE A 454 -13.95 1.51 -29.02
C PHE A 454 -12.47 1.93 -28.98
N SER A 455 -11.70 1.45 -27.99
CA SER A 455 -10.27 1.74 -27.89
C SER A 455 -9.46 1.17 -29.07
N ALA A 456 -9.87 0.00 -29.60
CA ALA A 456 -9.27 -0.58 -30.79
C ALA A 456 -9.59 0.25 -32.04
N ASP A 457 -10.84 0.71 -32.23
CA ASP A 457 -11.25 1.57 -33.33
C ASP A 457 -10.46 2.89 -33.33
N VAL A 458 -10.30 3.54 -32.16
CA VAL A 458 -9.53 4.79 -32.05
C VAL A 458 -8.07 4.56 -32.44
N ALA A 459 -7.44 3.45 -31.99
CA ALA A 459 -6.08 3.11 -32.38
C ALA A 459 -5.93 2.97 -33.90
N VAL A 460 -6.85 2.25 -34.53
CA VAL A 460 -6.86 1.99 -35.98
C VAL A 460 -7.09 3.27 -36.76
N GLN A 461 -8.08 4.09 -36.39
CA GLN A 461 -8.39 5.36 -37.06
C GLN A 461 -7.21 6.35 -36.94
N SER A 462 -6.58 6.41 -35.76
CA SER A 462 -5.39 7.25 -35.57
C SER A 462 -4.24 6.81 -36.49
N ALA A 463 -3.98 5.51 -36.62
CA ALA A 463 -2.95 5.00 -37.49
C ALA A 463 -3.26 5.25 -38.97
N LEU A 464 -4.53 5.14 -39.41
CA LEU A 464 -4.98 5.45 -40.77
C LEU A 464 -4.78 6.92 -41.12
N THR A 465 -4.90 7.81 -40.16
CA THR A 465 -4.69 9.25 -40.33
C THR A 465 -3.21 9.66 -40.24
N GLY A 466 -2.29 8.70 -40.18
CA GLY A 466 -0.85 8.92 -40.26
C GLY A 466 -0.12 8.98 -38.93
N HIS A 467 -0.82 8.79 -37.79
CA HIS A 467 -0.17 8.81 -36.49
C HIS A 467 0.55 7.48 -36.19
N LYS A 468 1.62 7.56 -35.41
CA LYS A 468 2.20 6.38 -34.77
C LYS A 468 1.47 6.07 -33.49
N VAL A 469 1.00 4.83 -33.35
CA VAL A 469 0.21 4.40 -32.19
C VAL A 469 0.92 3.30 -31.45
N PHE A 470 1.17 3.48 -30.17
CA PHE A 470 1.58 2.41 -29.25
C PHE A 470 0.41 2.03 -28.38
N ALA A 471 0.19 0.71 -28.19
CA ALA A 471 -0.82 0.25 -27.26
C ALA A 471 -0.38 -1.05 -26.58
N THR A 472 -0.88 -1.28 -25.35
CA THR A 472 -0.69 -2.58 -24.71
C THR A 472 -1.94 -3.45 -24.89
N PHE A 473 -1.69 -4.75 -24.84
CA PHE A 473 -2.74 -5.76 -25.03
C PHE A 473 -2.53 -6.97 -24.11
N HIS A 474 -3.60 -7.67 -23.78
CA HIS A 474 -3.55 -8.85 -22.92
C HIS A 474 -3.82 -10.13 -23.71
N THR A 475 -2.82 -10.59 -24.47
CA THR A 475 -2.83 -11.90 -25.15
C THR A 475 -1.57 -12.69 -24.81
N GLU A 476 -1.59 -13.98 -25.08
CA GLU A 476 -0.47 -14.86 -24.74
C GLU A 476 0.76 -14.64 -25.63
N ASP A 477 0.55 -14.31 -26.91
CA ASP A 477 1.58 -14.15 -27.93
C ASP A 477 1.15 -13.14 -29.01
N SER A 478 2.03 -12.91 -29.99
CA SER A 478 1.84 -11.92 -31.05
C SER A 478 0.71 -12.27 -32.01
N VAL A 479 0.55 -13.53 -32.39
CA VAL A 479 -0.53 -13.98 -33.27
C VAL A 479 -1.89 -13.90 -32.58
N GLY A 480 -1.94 -14.23 -31.28
CA GLY A 480 -3.14 -14.09 -30.46
C GLY A 480 -3.66 -12.65 -30.40
N ALA A 481 -2.79 -11.65 -30.50
CA ALA A 481 -3.19 -10.25 -30.54
C ALA A 481 -3.93 -9.91 -31.85
N LEU A 482 -3.47 -10.40 -32.97
CA LEU A 482 -4.15 -10.22 -34.26
C LEU A 482 -5.54 -10.84 -34.26
N VAL A 483 -5.63 -12.09 -33.80
CA VAL A 483 -6.91 -12.81 -33.70
C VAL A 483 -7.86 -12.12 -32.72
N ARG A 484 -7.36 -11.55 -31.64
CA ARG A 484 -8.17 -10.81 -30.67
C ARG A 484 -8.78 -9.54 -31.27
N LEU A 485 -8.03 -8.79 -32.10
CA LEU A 485 -8.58 -7.64 -32.84
C LEU A 485 -9.68 -8.06 -33.80
N ILE A 486 -9.52 -9.18 -34.52
CA ILE A 486 -10.54 -9.73 -35.38
C ILE A 486 -11.80 -10.07 -34.57
N ASN A 487 -11.65 -10.69 -33.41
CA ASN A 487 -12.75 -11.05 -32.51
C ASN A 487 -13.43 -9.84 -31.86
N MET A 488 -12.77 -8.69 -31.79
CA MET A 488 -13.37 -7.41 -31.40
C MET A 488 -14.15 -6.75 -32.53
N GLU A 489 -14.35 -7.48 -33.65
CA GLU A 489 -15.09 -7.01 -34.84
C GLU A 489 -14.46 -5.77 -35.50
N ILE A 490 -13.15 -5.60 -35.39
CA ILE A 490 -12.41 -4.64 -36.20
C ILE A 490 -12.32 -5.18 -37.64
N GLU A 491 -12.55 -4.32 -38.59
CA GLU A 491 -12.49 -4.70 -40.00
C GLU A 491 -11.09 -5.21 -40.38
N THR A 492 -11.01 -6.41 -40.98
CA THR A 492 -9.73 -7.06 -41.29
C THR A 492 -8.87 -6.26 -42.27
N SER A 493 -9.48 -5.51 -43.20
CA SER A 493 -8.78 -4.56 -44.09
C SER A 493 -8.04 -3.49 -43.31
N LEU A 494 -8.65 -2.97 -42.25
CA LEU A 494 -8.06 -1.96 -41.38
C LEU A 494 -6.93 -2.55 -40.55
N ILE A 495 -7.12 -3.72 -39.97
CA ILE A 495 -6.07 -4.43 -39.21
C ILE A 495 -4.86 -4.67 -40.13
N ALA A 496 -5.08 -5.24 -41.32
CA ALA A 496 -4.03 -5.57 -42.26
C ALA A 496 -3.23 -4.36 -42.73
N SER A 497 -3.87 -3.18 -42.85
CA SER A 497 -3.22 -1.94 -43.32
C SER A 497 -2.53 -1.18 -42.18
N THR A 498 -3.01 -1.24 -40.94
CA THR A 498 -2.54 -0.37 -39.86
C THR A 498 -1.56 -1.04 -38.89
N ILE A 499 -1.63 -2.39 -38.72
CA ILE A 499 -0.69 -3.06 -37.81
C ILE A 499 0.71 -3.06 -38.41
N GLY A 500 1.62 -2.30 -37.75
CA GLY A 500 3.05 -2.24 -38.06
C GLY A 500 3.81 -3.37 -37.40
N ALA A 501 3.58 -3.59 -36.10
CA ALA A 501 4.24 -4.67 -35.37
C ALA A 501 3.42 -5.16 -34.16
N VAL A 502 3.67 -6.40 -33.76
CA VAL A 502 3.18 -6.97 -32.49
C VAL A 502 4.35 -7.57 -31.72
N LEU A 503 4.62 -7.04 -30.54
CA LEU A 503 5.68 -7.51 -29.64
C LEU A 503 5.07 -8.31 -28.49
N GLY A 504 5.18 -9.64 -28.55
CA GLY A 504 4.86 -10.52 -27.44
C GLY A 504 5.98 -10.54 -26.40
N GLN A 505 5.63 -10.54 -25.12
CA GLN A 505 6.61 -10.41 -24.05
C GLN A 505 6.25 -11.21 -22.80
N ARG A 506 7.28 -11.84 -22.19
CA ARG A 506 7.23 -12.47 -20.86
C ARG A 506 8.50 -12.12 -20.09
N LEU A 507 8.45 -12.23 -18.77
CA LEU A 507 9.62 -12.15 -17.91
C LEU A 507 10.02 -13.54 -17.40
N VAL A 508 11.31 -13.83 -17.46
CA VAL A 508 11.93 -15.01 -16.86
C VAL A 508 12.98 -14.58 -15.86
N ARG A 509 13.18 -15.38 -14.80
CA ARG A 509 14.15 -15.06 -13.75
C ARG A 509 15.57 -15.34 -14.23
N LYS A 510 16.50 -14.46 -13.87
CA LYS A 510 17.94 -14.65 -14.13
C LYS A 510 18.54 -15.60 -13.11
N VAL A 511 19.43 -16.49 -13.55
CA VAL A 511 20.22 -17.33 -12.65
C VAL A 511 21.04 -16.43 -11.71
N CYS A 512 20.99 -16.71 -10.41
CA CYS A 512 21.74 -15.96 -9.42
C CYS A 512 23.26 -16.09 -9.63
N SER A 513 23.94 -14.99 -9.90
CA SER A 513 25.40 -14.97 -10.14
C SER A 513 26.21 -15.41 -8.93
N SER A 514 25.70 -15.18 -7.70
CA SER A 514 26.41 -15.51 -6.45
C SER A 514 26.40 -17.01 -6.12
N CYS A 515 25.45 -17.79 -6.66
CA CYS A 515 25.33 -19.21 -6.33
C CYS A 515 25.13 -20.13 -7.55
N ARG A 516 25.43 -19.63 -8.76
CA ARG A 516 25.32 -20.43 -9.98
C ARG A 516 26.33 -21.58 -9.97
N GLN A 517 25.90 -22.71 -10.46
CA GLN A 517 26.70 -23.92 -10.67
C GLN A 517 26.36 -24.56 -12.02
N LEU A 518 27.28 -25.39 -12.52
CA LEU A 518 27.05 -26.13 -13.74
C LEU A 518 25.79 -27.02 -13.61
N HIS A 519 24.96 -27.02 -14.63
CA HIS A 519 23.71 -27.75 -14.64
C HIS A 519 23.58 -28.57 -15.91
N GLN A 520 23.12 -29.81 -15.76
CA GLN A 520 22.72 -30.66 -16.88
C GLN A 520 21.19 -30.83 -16.79
N PRO A 521 20.43 -30.26 -17.75
CA PRO A 521 18.99 -30.40 -17.77
C PRO A 521 18.56 -31.85 -17.96
N ASP A 522 17.37 -32.17 -17.49
CA ASP A 522 16.76 -33.48 -17.68
C ASP A 522 16.45 -33.69 -19.17
N ASP A 523 16.59 -34.94 -19.67
CA ASP A 523 16.27 -35.28 -21.07
C ASP A 523 14.81 -34.97 -21.43
N LYS A 524 13.90 -34.93 -20.44
CA LYS A 524 12.51 -34.51 -20.65
C LYS A 524 12.43 -33.02 -20.99
N VAL A 525 13.26 -32.18 -20.36
CA VAL A 525 13.35 -30.73 -20.62
C VAL A 525 13.91 -30.52 -22.03
N LEU A 526 15.02 -31.17 -22.37
CA LEU A 526 15.64 -31.07 -23.69
C LEU A 526 14.68 -31.44 -24.81
N ARG A 527 13.99 -32.59 -24.67
CA ARG A 527 12.99 -33.03 -25.67
C ARG A 527 11.87 -32.03 -25.89
N ARG A 528 11.49 -31.26 -24.90
CA ARG A 528 10.45 -30.21 -25.05
C ARG A 528 10.92 -29.04 -25.93
N PHE A 529 12.23 -28.78 -25.98
CA PHE A 529 12.84 -27.82 -26.91
C PHE A 529 13.26 -28.47 -28.25
N GLY A 530 13.14 -29.79 -28.37
CA GLY A 530 13.63 -30.54 -29.52
C GLY A 530 15.14 -30.68 -29.57
N LEU A 531 15.81 -30.50 -28.43
CA LEU A 531 17.25 -30.60 -28.27
C LEU A 531 17.64 -32.03 -27.88
N LEU A 532 18.82 -32.45 -28.36
CA LEU A 532 19.56 -33.63 -27.93
C LEU A 532 20.75 -33.18 -27.06
N ARG A 533 21.31 -34.07 -26.26
CA ARG A 533 22.50 -33.74 -25.46
C ARG A 533 23.70 -33.30 -26.31
N ASP A 534 23.79 -33.86 -27.52
CA ASP A 534 24.86 -33.52 -28.47
C ASP A 534 24.75 -32.08 -28.98
N ASP A 535 23.54 -31.52 -29.08
CA ASP A 535 23.31 -30.15 -29.50
C ASP A 535 23.83 -29.15 -28.47
N LEU A 536 24.04 -29.58 -27.21
CA LEU A 536 24.58 -28.77 -26.15
C LEU A 536 26.11 -28.73 -26.07
N LYS A 537 26.79 -29.45 -26.98
CA LYS A 537 28.25 -29.42 -27.02
C LYS A 537 28.73 -27.99 -27.34
N GLY A 538 29.53 -27.42 -26.44
CA GLY A 538 30.02 -26.06 -26.57
C GLY A 538 29.21 -25.03 -25.76
N PHE A 539 28.08 -25.40 -25.19
CA PHE A 539 27.29 -24.53 -24.31
C PHE A 539 27.44 -24.91 -22.83
N THR A 540 27.44 -23.91 -21.98
CA THR A 540 27.51 -24.11 -20.54
C THR A 540 26.20 -23.64 -19.89
N LEU A 541 25.40 -24.60 -19.43
CA LEU A 541 24.14 -24.29 -18.74
C LEU A 541 24.37 -24.11 -17.24
N TRP A 542 23.67 -23.17 -16.65
CA TRP A 542 23.81 -22.78 -15.27
C TRP A 542 22.50 -22.92 -14.51
N ARG A 543 22.59 -23.23 -13.20
CA ARG A 543 21.48 -23.22 -12.27
C ARG A 543 21.94 -22.67 -10.93
N GLY A 544 21.11 -21.87 -10.26
CA GLY A 544 21.39 -21.38 -8.90
C GLY A 544 21.14 -22.48 -7.86
N LYS A 545 22.11 -22.69 -6.95
CA LYS A 545 21.98 -23.59 -5.80
C LYS A 545 20.99 -23.06 -4.75
N GLY A 546 20.85 -21.73 -4.68
CA GLY A 546 20.16 -21.01 -3.61
C GLY A 546 21.15 -20.47 -2.57
N CYS A 547 21.06 -19.18 -2.26
CA CYS A 547 21.87 -18.50 -1.25
C CYS A 547 21.10 -17.33 -0.65
N GLY A 548 21.65 -16.67 0.38
CA GLY A 548 21.04 -15.50 1.02
C GLY A 548 20.75 -14.36 0.05
N SER A 549 21.63 -14.12 -0.95
CA SER A 549 21.43 -13.06 -1.95
C SER A 549 20.24 -13.26 -2.89
N CYS A 550 19.75 -14.48 -3.04
CA CYS A 550 18.59 -14.82 -3.87
C CYS A 550 17.42 -15.39 -3.05
N ASN A 551 17.41 -15.17 -1.75
CA ASN A 551 16.40 -15.75 -0.85
C ASN A 551 16.20 -17.26 -1.05
N PHE A 552 17.29 -17.98 -1.27
CA PHE A 552 17.37 -19.42 -1.52
C PHE A 552 16.61 -19.93 -2.75
N THR A 553 16.13 -19.05 -3.63
CA THR A 553 15.40 -19.42 -4.87
C THR A 553 16.32 -19.91 -5.98
N GLY A 554 17.61 -19.58 -5.95
CA GLY A 554 18.55 -19.82 -7.06
C GLY A 554 18.48 -18.79 -8.19
N TYR A 555 17.55 -17.82 -8.12
CA TYR A 555 17.32 -16.78 -9.13
C TYR A 555 17.37 -15.38 -8.49
N ARG A 556 17.86 -14.38 -9.25
CA ARG A 556 17.87 -12.98 -8.82
C ARG A 556 17.74 -12.04 -10.02
N GLY A 557 16.69 -11.22 -10.01
CA GLY A 557 16.35 -10.33 -11.10
C GLY A 557 15.67 -11.07 -12.25
N ARG A 558 15.17 -10.30 -13.20
CA ARG A 558 14.39 -10.81 -14.35
C ARG A 558 14.98 -10.31 -15.66
N VAL A 559 14.70 -11.00 -16.74
CA VAL A 559 14.98 -10.59 -18.11
C VAL A 559 13.76 -10.90 -18.96
N SER A 560 13.47 -10.05 -19.93
CA SER A 560 12.38 -10.30 -20.87
C SER A 560 12.78 -11.37 -21.89
N ILE A 561 11.79 -12.12 -22.34
CA ILE A 561 11.82 -12.94 -23.55
C ILE A 561 10.80 -12.37 -24.51
N TYR A 562 11.17 -12.25 -25.78
CA TYR A 562 10.42 -11.51 -26.78
C TYR A 562 10.02 -12.38 -27.97
N GLU A 563 8.91 -12.00 -28.60
CA GLU A 563 8.42 -12.49 -29.87
C GLU A 563 7.97 -11.28 -30.69
N LEU A 564 8.78 -10.85 -31.64
CA LEU A 564 8.49 -9.69 -32.48
C LEU A 564 7.96 -10.14 -33.84
N LEU A 565 6.69 -9.83 -34.10
CA LEU A 565 6.03 -10.03 -35.38
C LEU A 565 5.94 -8.67 -36.11
N VAL A 566 6.59 -8.58 -37.25
CA VAL A 566 6.40 -7.51 -38.26
C VAL A 566 5.67 -8.16 -39.43
N PRO A 567 4.35 -7.84 -39.66
CA PRO A 567 3.56 -8.52 -40.66
C PRO A 567 4.01 -8.21 -42.07
N ASN A 568 4.38 -9.26 -42.84
CA ASN A 568 4.63 -9.17 -44.28
C ASN A 568 3.31 -9.30 -45.07
N ASN A 569 3.39 -9.29 -46.41
CA ASN A 569 2.21 -9.38 -47.26
C ASN A 569 1.42 -10.69 -47.05
N GLU A 570 2.08 -11.83 -46.85
CA GLU A 570 1.42 -13.11 -46.64
C GLU A 570 0.62 -13.16 -45.35
N VAL A 571 1.15 -12.56 -44.29
CA VAL A 571 0.43 -12.40 -43.00
C VAL A 571 -0.74 -11.43 -43.15
N ARG A 572 -0.58 -10.32 -43.88
CA ARG A 572 -1.65 -9.37 -44.18
C ARG A 572 -2.79 -10.03 -44.96
N ASP A 573 -2.45 -10.84 -45.98
CA ASP A 573 -3.43 -11.62 -46.76
C ASP A 573 -4.14 -12.65 -45.89
N ALA A 574 -3.43 -13.33 -45.00
CA ALA A 574 -4.03 -14.26 -44.04
C ALA A 574 -5.05 -13.57 -43.10
N ILE A 575 -4.76 -12.35 -42.63
CA ILE A 575 -5.68 -11.53 -41.84
C ILE A 575 -6.91 -11.15 -42.67
N LEU A 576 -6.73 -10.67 -43.91
CA LEU A 576 -7.81 -10.30 -44.83
C LEU A 576 -8.75 -11.48 -45.10
N LEU A 577 -8.20 -12.67 -45.28
CA LEU A 577 -8.96 -13.88 -45.52
C LEU A 577 -9.54 -14.52 -44.26
N LYS A 578 -9.36 -13.90 -43.08
CA LYS A 578 -9.80 -14.40 -41.77
C LYS A 578 -9.38 -15.83 -41.50
N ARG A 579 -8.11 -16.16 -41.81
CA ARG A 579 -7.55 -17.47 -41.56
C ARG A 579 -7.58 -17.82 -40.07
N THR A 580 -7.55 -19.09 -39.75
CA THR A 580 -7.52 -19.57 -38.37
C THR A 580 -6.23 -19.12 -37.68
N MET A 581 -6.26 -19.08 -36.35
CA MET A 581 -5.07 -18.74 -35.54
C MET A 581 -3.87 -19.63 -35.87
N GLN A 582 -4.12 -20.92 -36.14
CA GLN A 582 -3.07 -21.86 -36.46
C GLN A 582 -2.45 -21.59 -37.84
N GLU A 583 -3.27 -21.34 -38.86
CA GLU A 583 -2.78 -20.97 -40.19
C GLU A 583 -1.97 -19.65 -40.17
N ILE A 584 -2.46 -18.61 -39.46
CA ILE A 584 -1.71 -17.37 -39.32
C ILE A 584 -0.37 -17.62 -38.62
N ARG A 585 -0.34 -18.48 -37.60
CA ARG A 585 0.89 -18.84 -36.88
C ARG A 585 1.89 -19.56 -37.79
N GLU A 586 1.46 -20.54 -38.54
CA GLU A 586 2.31 -21.25 -39.50
C GLU A 586 2.90 -20.29 -40.53
N ILE A 587 2.06 -19.42 -41.12
CA ILE A 587 2.51 -18.40 -42.07
C ILE A 587 3.53 -17.45 -41.42
N THR A 588 3.29 -16.98 -40.19
CA THR A 588 4.23 -16.07 -39.51
C THR A 588 5.59 -16.73 -39.20
N LEU A 589 5.58 -17.99 -38.83
CA LEU A 589 6.80 -18.75 -38.55
C LEU A 589 7.64 -18.99 -39.80
N ASP A 590 6.99 -19.26 -40.92
CA ASP A 590 7.64 -19.62 -42.18
C ASP A 590 8.06 -18.36 -42.97
N SER A 591 7.17 -17.35 -43.10
CA SER A 591 7.40 -16.23 -43.99
C SER A 591 8.04 -14.99 -43.30
N CYS A 592 7.79 -14.77 -42.02
CA CYS A 592 8.37 -13.65 -41.26
C CYS A 592 9.61 -14.04 -40.45
N ASN A 593 10.02 -15.30 -40.45
CA ASN A 593 11.09 -15.81 -39.57
C ASN A 593 10.83 -15.47 -38.10
N LEU A 594 9.57 -15.50 -37.65
CA LEU A 594 9.19 -15.13 -36.31
C LEU A 594 9.97 -15.95 -35.27
N CYS A 595 10.81 -15.30 -34.47
CA CYS A 595 11.45 -15.92 -33.32
C CYS A 595 10.43 -15.97 -32.18
N THR A 596 10.06 -17.16 -31.71
CA THR A 596 9.10 -17.31 -30.62
C THR A 596 9.72 -16.98 -29.28
N MET A 597 8.89 -16.60 -28.27
CA MET A 597 9.38 -16.35 -26.90
C MET A 597 10.09 -17.58 -26.32
N GLN A 598 9.67 -18.80 -26.68
CA GLN A 598 10.33 -20.03 -26.25
C GLN A 598 11.74 -20.16 -26.86
N GLU A 599 11.90 -19.80 -28.12
CA GLU A 599 13.19 -19.81 -28.84
C GLU A 599 14.15 -18.74 -28.30
N ASP A 600 13.67 -17.51 -28.10
CA ASP A 600 14.45 -16.42 -27.47
C ASP A 600 14.91 -16.80 -26.05
N GLY A 601 13.99 -17.36 -25.26
CA GLY A 601 14.29 -17.86 -23.91
C GLY A 601 15.33 -19.00 -23.93
N MET A 602 15.24 -19.92 -24.89
CA MET A 602 16.22 -21.00 -25.06
C MET A 602 17.61 -20.46 -25.34
N VAL A 603 17.75 -19.47 -26.25
CA VAL A 603 19.05 -18.83 -26.53
C VAL A 603 19.60 -18.14 -25.27
N LYS A 604 18.75 -17.44 -24.49
CA LYS A 604 19.15 -16.84 -23.22
C LYS A 604 19.60 -17.88 -22.18
N ALA A 605 18.97 -19.05 -22.15
CA ALA A 605 19.40 -20.15 -21.28
C ALA A 605 20.76 -20.72 -21.73
N LEU A 606 20.99 -20.87 -23.03
CA LEU A 606 22.28 -21.31 -23.58
C LEU A 606 23.40 -20.29 -23.31
N LYS A 607 23.07 -18.98 -23.27
CA LYS A 607 23.98 -17.89 -22.85
C LYS A 607 24.15 -17.83 -21.32
N GLY A 608 23.51 -18.71 -20.53
CA GLY A 608 23.64 -18.78 -19.06
C GLY A 608 22.90 -17.68 -18.30
N ILE A 609 21.98 -16.95 -18.93
CA ILE A 609 21.20 -15.87 -18.32
C ILE A 609 20.08 -16.43 -17.46
N THR A 610 19.37 -17.45 -17.96
CA THR A 610 18.26 -18.13 -17.29
C THR A 610 18.42 -19.65 -17.38
N THR A 611 17.39 -20.42 -17.05
CA THR A 611 17.39 -21.90 -17.22
C THR A 611 16.34 -22.32 -18.24
N LEU A 612 16.51 -23.49 -18.84
CA LEU A 612 15.50 -24.06 -19.76
C LEU A 612 14.19 -24.33 -19.03
N GLU A 613 14.26 -24.79 -17.78
CA GLU A 613 13.09 -25.03 -16.93
C GLU A 613 12.26 -23.76 -16.73
N GLU A 614 12.91 -22.65 -16.39
CA GLU A 614 12.26 -21.35 -16.19
C GLU A 614 11.57 -20.86 -17.47
N VAL A 615 12.19 -21.07 -18.62
CA VAL A 615 11.58 -20.76 -19.92
C VAL A 615 10.34 -21.60 -20.18
N LEU A 616 10.37 -22.91 -19.91
CA LEU A 616 9.21 -23.78 -20.07
C LEU A 616 8.03 -23.46 -19.17
N GLU A 617 8.31 -22.91 -17.99
CA GLU A 617 7.26 -22.50 -17.05
C GLU A 617 6.57 -21.19 -17.48
N ASN A 618 7.29 -20.31 -18.17
CA ASN A 618 6.81 -18.95 -18.44
C ASN A 618 6.48 -18.68 -19.92
N ALA A 619 7.15 -19.31 -20.87
CA ALA A 619 6.89 -19.11 -22.30
C ALA A 619 5.65 -19.87 -22.78
N PRO A 620 4.86 -19.32 -23.72
CA PRO A 620 3.81 -20.05 -24.41
C PRO A 620 4.37 -21.28 -25.11
N ARG A 621 3.60 -22.38 -25.13
CA ARG A 621 4.00 -23.59 -25.80
C ARG A 621 3.85 -23.44 -27.32
N VAL A 622 4.96 -23.63 -28.04
CA VAL A 622 4.97 -23.64 -29.50
C VAL A 622 5.55 -24.96 -29.94
N PHE A 623 4.91 -25.60 -30.95
CA PHE A 623 5.33 -26.89 -31.48
C PHE A 623 6.28 -26.77 -32.67
N HIS A 624 6.72 -25.55 -32.99
CA HIS A 624 7.68 -25.32 -34.07
C HIS A 624 9.10 -25.57 -33.58
N ARG A 625 9.91 -26.20 -34.43
CA ARG A 625 11.29 -26.58 -34.12
C ARG A 625 12.21 -26.14 -35.25
N ARG A 626 13.15 -25.29 -34.95
CA ARG A 626 14.23 -24.90 -35.85
C ARG A 626 15.55 -25.54 -35.42
N PRO A 627 16.46 -25.88 -36.37
CA PRO A 627 17.82 -26.22 -36.03
C PRO A 627 18.48 -25.11 -35.20
N LEU A 628 19.26 -25.50 -34.18
CA LEU A 628 19.88 -24.54 -33.25
C LEU A 628 20.76 -23.51 -33.96
N ASP A 629 21.53 -23.95 -34.98
CA ASP A 629 22.39 -23.04 -35.76
C ASP A 629 21.61 -21.97 -36.52
N THR A 630 20.42 -22.33 -37.03
CA THR A 630 19.52 -21.36 -37.69
C THR A 630 18.96 -20.36 -36.68
N LEU A 631 18.58 -20.84 -35.51
CA LEU A 631 18.06 -19.98 -34.45
C LEU A 631 19.12 -18.99 -33.91
N LEU A 632 20.34 -19.47 -33.69
CA LEU A 632 21.45 -18.61 -33.24
C LEU A 632 21.76 -17.50 -34.24
N LYS A 633 21.68 -17.77 -35.53
CA LYS A 633 21.83 -16.76 -36.58
C LYS A 633 20.67 -15.77 -36.62
N LEU A 634 19.45 -16.21 -36.32
CA LEU A 634 18.27 -15.37 -36.30
C LEU A 634 18.30 -14.38 -35.13
N VAL A 635 18.76 -14.84 -33.98
CA VAL A 635 18.72 -14.07 -32.73
C VAL A 635 19.98 -13.20 -32.56
N GLY A 636 21.15 -13.65 -32.99
CA GLY A 636 22.42 -12.92 -32.93
C GLY A 636 23.30 -13.32 -31.74
#